data_d73b63ee710a420c82b7d9c4d145c7ba
#
_entry.id   d73b63ee710a420c82b7d9c4d145c7ba
#
_cell.length_a   1.000
_cell.length_b   1.000
_cell.length_c   1.000
_cell.angle_alpha   90.00
_cell.angle_beta   90.00
_cell.angle_gamma   90.00
#
_symmetry.space_group_name_H-M   'P 1'
#
loop_
_entity.id
_entity.type
_entity.pdbx_description
1 polymer ?
#
loop_
_entity_poly.entity_id
_entity_poly.type
_entity_poly.pdbx_seq_one_letter_code
_entity_poly.pdbx_strand_id
1 'polypeptide(L)'
;VGSGKKQTVGYRYYMALYMGECLGPVDALREIRVGDRKVWDGSAQTAWTKVLGMNIPRTVPATGPITASRSITILAPEIFGGDKGEGGIVGTLEVRMGEPAQMPSTYLQSLVPGPWPAARGLFTTVFNGQVSAMNPYIKNWTKKVSRWRQGWKKGLWQGDLVQIDEGMNPAHIIYQVRTEGMGHPIDVINDESFRKAAQTLKNEGFGLCLKWSRSVPAGEFMDMVCDHIGGMRIEDPVTGLTELVLVRPDYDPATLEEIGPANIIELLEWQQPMLEGSVNEITIVYRDIATNKDAAVTYQNLASVQAQGRVVSSRKNYPGLWNAALAGRVAAREVAAVSSLPCRVKIRVRQDAGPFKRGQVRALSWPRRGVARMPVRILDVDDGTQTETAVVLTVVQDVAGMAAASYIQPSENAWVEPDTKPKPVTVQRLQEASYRDLATTLGASELAAVSPDVGYLTSIGVRPTSVAFGYTLQTRLGSAPFAEAGAADFAPTGLLITAMTATTTAIALSAGVSLDMIEVGTEALIDDELVRVVSIDPVAATLTVARGCVDTVPMPHAVGTRVWFTDEYVGFDGREYMANESPQAKLITRTSQGELNPDLATTIGLTLQRRQIRPYPPGRLRVQGEAYPPELWTFGTELTVQWAHRDRLLQADQLVDTTQGNIGPEPGTTYTVRWYLAGSLVRTQAGITGTTDTYTPPDGSGGKQIRVEVEAIRDGYRSWQILQHTFLYRAQLVTEAGDRLVTEAGDPLILE
;
A
#
# COMPACT_ATOMS: atom_id res chain seq x y z
N VAL A 1 51.31 16.37 4.85
CA VAL A 1 50.18 17.12 4.28
C VAL A 1 49.88 16.45 2.94
N GLY A 2 48.95 15.47 2.92
CA GLY A 2 48.54 14.79 1.71
C GLY A 2 47.55 15.66 0.91
N SER A 3 47.87 15.98 -0.32
CA SER A 3 46.95 16.60 -1.28
C SER A 3 45.92 15.53 -1.74
N GLY A 4 44.85 15.38 -0.99
CA GLY A 4 43.74 14.57 -1.43
C GLY A 4 43.16 15.19 -2.72
N LYS A 5 43.19 14.46 -3.83
CA LYS A 5 42.50 14.84 -5.06
C LYS A 5 41.00 15.10 -4.73
N LYS A 6 40.50 16.30 -4.98
CA LYS A 6 39.08 16.62 -4.87
C LYS A 6 38.31 15.69 -5.79
N GLN A 7 37.55 14.76 -5.23
CA GLN A 7 36.67 13.88 -5.98
C GLN A 7 35.35 14.61 -6.22
N THR A 8 34.91 14.69 -7.47
CA THR A 8 33.61 15.29 -7.82
C THR A 8 32.50 14.41 -7.27
N VAL A 9 31.74 14.92 -6.30
CA VAL A 9 30.69 14.15 -5.58
C VAL A 9 29.30 14.28 -6.24
N GLY A 10 29.18 15.10 -7.29
CA GLY A 10 27.93 15.32 -8.04
C GLY A 10 27.86 16.72 -8.63
N TYR A 11 26.80 16.98 -9.40
CA TYR A 11 26.52 18.25 -10.03
C TYR A 11 25.17 18.77 -9.52
N ARG A 12 25.05 20.09 -9.34
CA ARG A 12 23.79 20.79 -9.12
C ARG A 12 23.41 21.53 -10.39
N TYR A 13 22.18 21.31 -10.85
CA TYR A 13 21.68 21.92 -12.08
C TYR A 13 20.82 23.13 -11.75
N TYR A 14 21.22 24.27 -12.30
CA TYR A 14 20.53 25.55 -12.18
C TYR A 14 19.92 25.92 -13.52
N MET A 15 18.66 26.35 -13.51
CA MET A 15 17.94 26.72 -14.72
C MET A 15 17.07 27.95 -14.49
N ALA A 16 16.87 28.70 -15.61
CA ALA A 16 15.81 29.67 -15.72
C ALA A 16 14.64 29.04 -16.49
N LEU A 17 13.47 28.95 -15.87
CA LEU A 17 12.28 28.36 -16.46
C LEU A 17 11.18 29.40 -16.58
N TYR A 18 10.78 29.73 -17.83
CA TYR A 18 9.60 30.54 -18.10
C TYR A 18 8.42 29.64 -18.43
N MET A 19 7.38 29.69 -17.60
CA MET A 19 6.22 28.79 -17.66
C MET A 19 4.94 29.59 -17.89
N GLY A 20 4.22 29.28 -18.95
CA GLY A 20 2.86 29.75 -19.21
C GLY A 20 1.86 28.75 -18.61
N GLU A 21 0.94 29.23 -17.77
CA GLU A 21 0.10 28.35 -16.97
C GLU A 21 -1.35 28.31 -17.44
N CYS A 22 -2.03 29.46 -17.40
CA CYS A 22 -3.43 29.58 -17.81
C CYS A 22 -3.80 31.03 -18.18
N LEU A 23 -5.01 31.22 -18.71
CA LEU A 23 -5.60 32.53 -18.87
C LEU A 23 -5.76 33.20 -17.50
N GLY A 24 -5.26 34.43 -17.41
CA GLY A 24 -5.38 35.28 -16.23
C GLY A 24 -6.44 36.39 -16.41
N PRO A 25 -6.49 37.32 -15.49
CA PRO A 25 -5.81 37.28 -14.20
C PRO A 25 -6.34 36.14 -13.31
N VAL A 26 -5.47 35.61 -12.45
CA VAL A 26 -5.84 34.68 -11.39
C VAL A 26 -5.97 35.43 -10.05
N ASP A 27 -6.84 34.97 -9.15
CA ASP A 27 -7.09 35.63 -7.87
C ASP A 27 -6.06 35.25 -6.80
N ALA A 28 -5.57 34.00 -6.83
CA ALA A 28 -4.55 33.54 -5.91
C ALA A 28 -3.75 32.33 -6.44
N LEU A 29 -2.44 32.31 -6.17
CA LEU A 29 -1.61 31.11 -6.23
C LEU A 29 -1.53 30.53 -4.81
N ARG A 30 -1.96 29.27 -4.62
CA ARG A 30 -2.10 28.62 -3.32
C ARG A 30 -1.02 27.60 -3.05
N GLU A 31 -0.59 26.83 -4.05
CA GLU A 31 0.37 25.74 -3.87
C GLU A 31 1.17 25.51 -5.16
N ILE A 32 2.42 25.08 -4.99
CA ILE A 32 3.28 24.65 -6.08
C ILE A 32 3.80 23.27 -5.77
N ARG A 33 3.67 22.36 -6.74
CA ARG A 33 4.27 21.02 -6.71
C ARG A 33 5.27 20.85 -7.84
N VAL A 34 6.31 20.06 -7.58
CA VAL A 34 7.28 19.61 -8.58
C VAL A 34 7.29 18.07 -8.52
N GLY A 35 6.94 17.42 -9.64
CA GLY A 35 6.50 16.05 -9.60
C GLY A 35 5.25 15.95 -8.69
N ASP A 36 5.19 14.92 -7.87
CA ASP A 36 4.08 14.73 -6.92
C ASP A 36 4.31 15.39 -5.56
N ARG A 37 5.43 16.11 -5.38
CA ARG A 37 5.83 16.68 -4.08
C ARG A 37 5.55 18.16 -3.99
N LYS A 38 4.99 18.59 -2.86
CA LYS A 38 4.72 19.99 -2.56
C LYS A 38 6.04 20.71 -2.23
N VAL A 39 6.34 21.76 -2.99
CA VAL A 39 7.54 22.58 -2.79
C VAL A 39 7.26 23.94 -2.16
N TRP A 40 6.01 24.41 -2.24
CA TRP A 40 5.58 25.68 -1.64
C TRP A 40 4.05 25.69 -1.47
N ASP A 41 3.55 26.26 -0.34
CA ASP A 41 2.12 26.42 -0.03
C ASP A 41 1.82 27.71 0.74
N GLY A 42 2.74 28.64 0.72
CA GLY A 42 2.60 29.89 1.49
C GLY A 42 2.97 29.76 2.98
N SER A 43 3.25 28.58 3.49
CA SER A 43 3.80 28.40 4.83
C SER A 43 5.27 28.80 4.93
N ALA A 44 5.77 28.98 6.15
CA ALA A 44 7.20 29.21 6.36
C ALA A 44 8.01 27.97 5.98
N GLN A 45 9.15 28.21 5.32
CA GLN A 45 10.07 27.15 4.93
C GLN A 45 11.40 27.32 5.67
N THR A 46 11.93 26.25 6.24
CA THR A 46 13.25 26.24 6.91
C THR A 46 14.10 25.11 6.32
N ALA A 47 15.31 25.44 5.91
CA ALA A 47 16.32 24.48 5.49
C ALA A 47 17.62 24.70 6.26
N TRP A 48 18.34 23.60 6.49
CA TRP A 48 19.62 23.62 7.19
C TRP A 48 20.78 23.63 6.21
N THR A 49 21.69 24.58 6.36
CA THR A 49 22.92 24.69 5.53
C THR A 49 24.13 24.51 6.42
N LYS A 50 25.08 23.66 6.00
CA LYS A 50 26.37 23.52 6.69
C LYS A 50 27.32 24.64 6.27
N VAL A 51 27.70 25.48 7.22
CA VAL A 51 28.73 26.51 7.05
C VAL A 51 29.80 26.30 8.13
N LEU A 52 31.05 26.10 7.73
CA LEU A 52 32.17 25.80 8.65
C LEU A 52 31.89 24.65 9.65
N GLY A 53 31.17 23.62 9.20
CA GLY A 53 30.83 22.48 10.05
C GLY A 53 29.60 22.64 10.94
N MET A 54 29.06 23.86 11.06
CA MET A 54 27.84 24.15 11.84
C MET A 54 26.59 24.12 10.96
N ASN A 55 25.50 23.58 11.49
CA ASN A 55 24.19 23.65 10.82
C ASN A 55 23.55 25.01 11.10
N ILE A 56 23.42 25.85 10.07
CA ILE A 56 22.80 27.16 10.14
C ILE A 56 21.41 27.07 9.49
N PRO A 57 20.30 27.42 10.20
CA PRO A 57 18.98 27.45 9.61
C PRO A 57 18.83 28.65 8.67
N ARG A 58 18.33 28.41 7.47
CA ARG A 58 17.83 29.46 6.57
C ARG A 58 16.30 29.38 6.58
N THR A 59 15.63 30.44 6.99
CA THR A 59 14.18 30.48 7.05
C THR A 59 13.61 31.49 6.06
N VAL A 60 12.58 31.08 5.31
CA VAL A 60 11.74 31.96 4.51
C VAL A 60 10.41 32.10 5.26
N PRO A 61 9.99 33.34 5.59
CA PRO A 61 8.75 33.56 6.32
C PRO A 61 7.52 33.08 5.55
N ALA A 62 6.44 32.78 6.28
CA ALA A 62 5.14 32.48 5.68
C ALA A 62 4.64 33.72 4.90
N THR A 63 4.06 33.46 3.75
CA THR A 63 3.52 34.51 2.85
C THR A 63 2.00 34.41 2.71
N GLY A 64 1.42 33.27 3.08
CA GLY A 64 0.06 32.91 2.68
C GLY A 64 -0.06 32.75 1.15
N PRO A 65 -1.28 32.62 0.64
CA PRO A 65 -1.55 32.62 -0.80
C PRO A 65 -1.05 33.92 -1.46
N ILE A 66 -0.52 33.80 -2.68
CA ILE A 66 -0.07 34.97 -3.45
C ILE A 66 -1.26 35.54 -4.22
N THR A 67 -1.64 36.79 -3.92
CA THR A 67 -2.80 37.46 -4.51
C THR A 67 -2.43 38.64 -5.45
N ALA A 68 -1.16 38.93 -5.59
CA ALA A 68 -0.65 39.94 -6.50
C ALA A 68 0.71 39.52 -7.10
N SER A 69 1.06 40.05 -8.27
CA SER A 69 2.34 39.76 -8.91
C SER A 69 3.50 40.14 -8.02
N ARG A 70 4.38 39.17 -7.72
CA ARG A 70 5.61 39.39 -6.91
C ARG A 70 6.56 38.19 -7.03
N SER A 71 7.78 38.39 -6.53
CA SER A 71 8.76 37.31 -6.39
C SER A 71 8.66 36.66 -5.03
N ILE A 72 8.80 35.33 -4.98
CA ILE A 72 8.87 34.49 -3.78
C ILE A 72 10.12 33.63 -3.82
N THR A 73 10.61 33.24 -2.65
CA THR A 73 11.70 32.26 -2.51
C THR A 73 11.11 30.86 -2.26
N ILE A 74 11.56 29.88 -3.01
CA ILE A 74 11.30 28.46 -2.76
C ILE A 74 12.54 27.87 -2.11
N LEU A 75 12.36 27.17 -0.96
CA LEU A 75 13.44 26.60 -0.17
C LEU A 75 13.10 25.15 0.21
N ALA A 76 13.30 24.23 -0.74
CA ALA A 76 13.04 22.80 -0.58
C ALA A 76 14.23 21.95 -1.03
N PRO A 77 15.42 22.08 -0.36
CA PRO A 77 16.65 21.44 -0.82
C PRO A 77 16.63 19.90 -0.70
N GLU A 78 15.85 19.34 0.23
CA GLU A 78 15.85 17.91 0.54
C GLU A 78 14.70 17.13 -0.14
N ILE A 79 13.89 17.80 -0.97
CA ILE A 79 12.60 17.24 -1.41
C ILE A 79 12.73 15.95 -2.25
N PHE A 80 13.86 15.74 -2.93
CA PHE A 80 14.17 14.56 -3.72
C PHE A 80 15.42 13.83 -3.21
N GLY A 81 15.62 13.81 -1.88
CA GLY A 81 16.78 13.18 -1.24
C GLY A 81 18.03 14.08 -1.16
N GLY A 82 17.87 15.37 -1.46
CA GLY A 82 18.96 16.34 -1.35
C GLY A 82 20.18 16.05 -2.22
N ASP A 83 21.35 16.42 -1.75
CA ASP A 83 22.62 16.24 -2.48
C ASP A 83 23.04 14.75 -2.65
N LYS A 84 22.46 13.85 -1.88
CA LYS A 84 22.70 12.40 -1.98
C LYS A 84 21.72 11.68 -2.92
N GLY A 85 20.66 12.35 -3.32
CA GLY A 85 19.63 11.86 -4.22
C GLY A 85 19.52 12.71 -5.49
N GLU A 86 18.29 12.86 -6.00
CA GLU A 86 18.03 13.66 -7.20
C GLU A 86 18.05 15.18 -6.95
N GLY A 87 18.40 15.61 -5.73
CA GLY A 87 18.53 17.02 -5.36
C GLY A 87 17.30 17.62 -4.74
N GLY A 88 17.17 18.94 -4.90
CA GLY A 88 16.06 19.73 -4.36
C GLY A 88 15.75 20.94 -5.22
N ILE A 89 14.71 21.69 -4.83
CA ILE A 89 14.27 22.91 -5.50
C ILE A 89 14.60 24.11 -4.60
N VAL A 90 15.50 24.94 -5.05
CA VAL A 90 15.94 26.14 -4.31
C VAL A 90 16.14 27.30 -5.27
N GLY A 91 15.40 28.39 -5.09
CA GLY A 91 15.55 29.55 -5.98
C GLY A 91 14.47 30.59 -5.78
N THR A 92 14.39 31.52 -6.72
CA THR A 92 13.40 32.59 -6.77
C THR A 92 12.37 32.29 -7.85
N LEU A 93 11.10 32.41 -7.52
CA LEU A 93 9.99 32.33 -8.46
C LEU A 93 9.33 33.69 -8.57
N GLU A 94 9.39 34.31 -9.75
CA GLU A 94 8.59 35.47 -10.08
C GLU A 94 7.18 34.99 -10.48
N VAL A 95 6.18 35.38 -9.70
CA VAL A 95 4.77 35.06 -9.92
C VAL A 95 4.14 36.28 -10.62
N ARG A 96 3.48 36.04 -11.75
CA ARG A 96 2.88 37.03 -12.62
C ARG A 96 1.43 36.67 -12.87
N MET A 97 0.53 37.37 -12.17
CA MET A 97 -0.89 36.97 -12.03
C MET A 97 -1.73 37.21 -13.31
N GLY A 98 -1.17 37.85 -14.33
CA GLY A 98 -1.90 38.19 -15.56
C GLY A 98 -2.66 39.51 -15.49
N GLU A 99 -2.28 40.41 -14.59
CA GLU A 99 -2.92 41.72 -14.38
C GLU A 99 -2.90 42.59 -15.64
N PRO A 100 -3.89 43.48 -15.85
CA PRO A 100 -3.93 44.37 -17.01
C PRO A 100 -2.71 45.31 -17.10
N ALA A 101 -2.14 45.72 -15.96
CA ALA A 101 -0.98 46.57 -15.85
C ALA A 101 0.35 45.81 -15.74
N GLN A 102 0.34 44.47 -15.90
CA GLN A 102 1.53 43.62 -15.76
C GLN A 102 2.68 44.12 -16.69
N MET A 103 3.86 44.27 -16.10
CA MET A 103 5.06 44.69 -16.81
C MET A 103 5.88 43.50 -17.28
N PRO A 104 6.75 43.59 -18.29
CA PRO A 104 7.69 42.54 -18.67
C PRO A 104 8.59 42.12 -17.49
N SER A 105 9.02 40.84 -17.46
CA SER A 105 9.96 40.34 -16.44
C SER A 105 11.33 40.96 -16.65
N THR A 106 11.81 41.68 -15.65
CA THR A 106 13.16 42.28 -15.66
C THR A 106 14.25 41.22 -15.66
N TYR A 107 14.00 40.10 -15.03
CA TYR A 107 14.91 38.95 -15.02
C TYR A 107 15.07 38.33 -16.43
N LEU A 108 13.99 38.10 -17.16
CA LEU A 108 14.08 37.60 -18.55
C LEU A 108 14.76 38.57 -19.46
N GLN A 109 14.51 39.89 -19.29
CA GLN A 109 15.20 40.95 -20.05
C GLN A 109 16.71 40.96 -19.79
N SER A 110 17.14 40.60 -18.56
CA SER A 110 18.57 40.54 -18.23
C SER A 110 19.27 39.30 -18.81
N LEU A 111 18.54 38.23 -19.04
CA LEU A 111 19.09 36.98 -19.62
C LEU A 111 19.24 37.06 -21.14
N VAL A 112 18.21 37.56 -21.80
CA VAL A 112 18.16 37.66 -23.25
C VAL A 112 17.70 39.07 -23.60
N PRO A 113 18.59 39.91 -24.12
CA PRO A 113 18.23 41.26 -24.57
C PRO A 113 17.17 41.24 -25.68
N GLY A 114 16.14 42.08 -25.55
CA GLY A 114 15.08 42.21 -26.55
C GLY A 114 13.73 42.59 -25.93
N PRO A 115 12.71 42.81 -26.78
CA PRO A 115 11.36 43.11 -26.30
C PRO A 115 10.66 41.86 -25.78
N TRP A 116 10.60 41.69 -24.46
CA TRP A 116 9.83 40.66 -23.83
C TRP A 116 8.36 41.08 -23.65
N PRO A 117 7.38 40.19 -23.97
CA PRO A 117 5.99 40.51 -23.76
C PRO A 117 5.67 40.58 -22.26
N ALA A 118 4.79 41.49 -21.89
CA ALA A 118 4.31 41.64 -20.53
C ALA A 118 3.39 40.48 -20.11
N ALA A 119 2.93 39.66 -21.05
CA ALA A 119 2.01 38.53 -20.84
C ALA A 119 0.73 38.94 -20.06
N ARG A 120 0.17 40.12 -20.37
CA ARG A 120 -1.09 40.60 -19.78
C ARG A 120 -2.24 39.64 -20.11
N GLY A 121 -3.08 39.35 -19.16
CA GLY A 121 -4.15 38.36 -19.32
C GLY A 121 -3.67 36.89 -19.29
N LEU A 122 -2.38 36.65 -18.98
CA LEU A 122 -1.85 35.31 -18.84
C LEU A 122 -1.18 35.13 -17.45
N PHE A 123 -1.57 34.13 -16.73
CA PHE A 123 -0.83 33.72 -15.54
C PHE A 123 0.44 33.00 -15.97
N THR A 124 1.59 33.57 -15.57
CA THR A 124 2.90 33.02 -15.91
C THR A 124 3.81 33.02 -14.70
N THR A 125 4.82 32.18 -14.71
CA THR A 125 5.84 32.13 -13.65
C THR A 125 7.22 32.03 -14.25
N VAL A 126 8.21 32.68 -13.60
CA VAL A 126 9.62 32.60 -14.00
C VAL A 126 10.43 32.11 -12.81
N PHE A 127 10.95 30.90 -12.91
CA PHE A 127 11.81 30.33 -11.87
C PHE A 127 13.28 30.51 -12.24
N ASN A 128 14.08 30.88 -11.25
CA ASN A 128 15.53 30.92 -11.35
C ASN A 128 16.15 30.26 -10.15
N GLY A 129 16.84 29.14 -10.35
CA GLY A 129 17.44 28.41 -9.24
C GLY A 129 17.81 26.97 -9.56
N GLN A 130 18.12 26.24 -8.52
CA GLN A 130 18.43 24.83 -8.59
C GLN A 130 17.14 24.01 -8.85
N VAL A 131 17.18 23.13 -9.85
CA VAL A 131 16.05 22.27 -10.25
C VAL A 131 16.31 20.78 -9.96
N SER A 132 17.58 20.37 -9.84
CA SER A 132 17.94 18.97 -9.56
C SER A 132 19.42 18.87 -9.16
N ALA A 133 19.81 17.67 -8.72
CA ALA A 133 21.20 17.20 -8.60
C ALA A 133 21.31 15.85 -9.33
N MET A 134 22.52 15.45 -9.68
CA MET A 134 22.86 14.18 -10.36
C MET A 134 22.37 14.05 -11.80
N ASN A 135 21.21 14.59 -12.17
CA ASN A 135 20.71 14.56 -13.55
C ASN A 135 20.07 15.91 -13.96
N PRO A 136 20.05 16.26 -15.26
CA PRO A 136 19.50 17.51 -15.75
C PRO A 136 18.00 17.47 -16.04
N TYR A 137 17.29 16.40 -15.72
CA TYR A 137 15.89 16.24 -16.10
C TYR A 137 14.98 17.12 -15.26
N ILE A 138 14.14 17.91 -15.93
CA ILE A 138 13.15 18.78 -15.29
C ILE A 138 11.91 17.97 -14.99
N LYS A 139 11.52 17.93 -13.70
CA LYS A 139 10.25 17.34 -13.27
C LYS A 139 9.08 18.28 -13.62
N ASN A 140 7.88 17.75 -13.77
CA ASN A 140 6.68 18.54 -14.02
C ASN A 140 6.39 19.50 -12.87
N TRP A 141 6.13 20.77 -13.22
CA TRP A 141 5.67 21.80 -12.30
C TRP A 141 4.16 21.93 -12.38
N THR A 142 3.46 21.85 -11.27
CA THR A 142 2.02 22.05 -11.18
C THR A 142 1.69 23.11 -10.14
N LYS A 143 0.66 23.90 -10.39
CA LYS A 143 0.26 25.00 -9.54
C LYS A 143 -1.23 24.93 -9.23
N LYS A 144 -1.58 25.11 -7.95
CA LYS A 144 -2.95 25.23 -7.49
C LYS A 144 -3.32 26.71 -7.43
N VAL A 145 -4.25 27.10 -8.27
CA VAL A 145 -4.68 28.50 -8.39
C VAL A 145 -6.17 28.65 -8.17
N SER A 146 -6.57 29.80 -7.63
CA SER A 146 -7.97 30.23 -7.60
C SER A 146 -8.19 31.28 -8.70
N ARG A 147 -9.27 31.12 -9.46
CA ARG A 147 -9.60 32.02 -10.55
C ARG A 147 -11.13 32.20 -10.62
N TRP A 148 -11.64 33.10 -9.83
CA TRP A 148 -13.06 33.44 -9.81
C TRP A 148 -13.38 34.65 -10.65
N ARG A 149 -12.40 35.52 -10.92
CA ARG A 149 -12.53 36.76 -11.70
C ARG A 149 -13.72 37.61 -11.26
N GLN A 150 -13.66 38.10 -10.07
CA GLN A 150 -14.63 39.07 -9.55
C GLN A 150 -14.72 40.29 -10.50
N GLY A 151 -15.95 40.69 -10.84
CA GLY A 151 -16.17 41.85 -11.72
C GLY A 151 -16.08 41.50 -13.20
N TRP A 152 -17.02 40.70 -13.68
CA TRP A 152 -17.20 40.41 -15.10
C TRP A 152 -17.47 41.70 -15.94
N LYS A 153 -17.23 41.64 -17.23
CA LYS A 153 -17.36 42.78 -18.13
C LYS A 153 -18.73 43.48 -18.00
N LYS A 154 -18.68 44.81 -17.94
CA LYS A 154 -19.85 45.71 -17.91
C LYS A 154 -20.78 45.59 -16.69
N GLY A 155 -20.34 45.02 -15.58
CA GLY A 155 -21.17 45.01 -14.38
C GLY A 155 -22.46 44.19 -14.51
N LEU A 156 -22.60 43.31 -15.49
CA LEU A 156 -23.74 42.46 -15.70
C LEU A 156 -23.95 41.40 -14.61
N TRP A 157 -22.85 41.00 -13.96
CA TRP A 157 -22.87 39.99 -12.91
C TRP A 157 -22.42 40.56 -11.59
N GLN A 158 -23.13 40.25 -10.54
CA GLN A 158 -22.73 40.61 -9.18
C GLN A 158 -21.60 39.69 -8.76
N GLY A 159 -20.49 40.27 -8.28
CA GLY A 159 -19.27 39.52 -7.94
C GLY A 159 -19.47 38.55 -6.76
N ASP A 160 -20.52 38.76 -5.94
CA ASP A 160 -20.91 37.92 -4.83
C ASP A 160 -21.44 36.52 -5.26
N LEU A 161 -21.90 36.38 -6.50
CA LEU A 161 -22.41 35.09 -7.02
C LEU A 161 -21.31 34.23 -7.66
N VAL A 162 -20.16 34.79 -8.02
CA VAL A 162 -19.15 34.08 -8.80
C VAL A 162 -18.43 33.00 -8.00
N GLN A 163 -18.14 33.25 -6.73
CA GLN A 163 -17.47 32.31 -5.85
C GLN A 163 -18.48 31.56 -4.97
N ILE A 164 -18.37 30.24 -4.96
CA ILE A 164 -19.12 29.34 -4.07
C ILE A 164 -18.11 28.45 -3.38
N ASP A 165 -17.86 28.69 -2.09
CA ASP A 165 -16.81 28.03 -1.30
C ASP A 165 -15.45 28.07 -2.01
N GLU A 166 -14.85 26.90 -2.30
CA GLU A 166 -13.58 26.78 -3.01
C GLU A 166 -13.74 26.74 -4.55
N GLY A 167 -14.97 26.73 -5.07
CA GLY A 167 -15.26 26.62 -6.48
C GLY A 167 -15.82 27.91 -7.13
N MET A 168 -15.90 27.88 -8.45
CA MET A 168 -16.56 28.90 -9.25
C MET A 168 -17.99 28.48 -9.52
N ASN A 169 -18.92 29.43 -9.51
CA ASN A 169 -20.32 29.19 -9.86
C ASN A 169 -20.43 28.67 -11.30
N PRO A 170 -21.04 27.51 -11.52
CA PRO A 170 -21.15 26.90 -12.85
C PRO A 170 -21.83 27.77 -13.91
N ALA A 171 -22.82 28.57 -13.52
CA ALA A 171 -23.43 29.52 -14.44
C ALA A 171 -22.41 30.55 -14.99
N HIS A 172 -21.50 31.02 -14.14
CA HIS A 172 -20.40 31.91 -14.53
C HIS A 172 -19.38 31.18 -15.41
N ILE A 173 -19.12 29.88 -15.17
CA ILE A 173 -18.22 29.09 -16.02
C ILE A 173 -18.78 29.03 -17.44
N ILE A 174 -20.07 28.65 -17.59
CA ILE A 174 -20.74 28.58 -18.90
C ILE A 174 -20.78 29.96 -19.58
N TYR A 175 -21.14 31.00 -18.83
CA TYR A 175 -21.15 32.39 -19.31
C TYR A 175 -19.77 32.78 -19.87
N GLN A 176 -18.69 32.53 -19.13
CA GLN A 176 -17.33 32.87 -19.55
C GLN A 176 -16.93 32.11 -20.81
N VAL A 177 -17.21 30.81 -20.88
CA VAL A 177 -16.90 30.00 -22.06
C VAL A 177 -17.63 30.53 -23.28
N ARG A 178 -18.94 30.87 -23.15
CA ARG A 178 -19.73 31.38 -24.24
C ARG A 178 -19.26 32.76 -24.74
N THR A 179 -18.97 33.68 -23.82
CA THR A 179 -18.58 35.05 -24.18
C THR A 179 -17.09 35.20 -24.48
N GLU A 180 -16.22 34.83 -23.55
CA GLU A 180 -14.76 35.03 -23.72
C GLU A 180 -14.11 33.88 -24.51
N GLY A 181 -14.56 32.64 -24.28
CA GLY A 181 -13.98 31.46 -24.92
C GLY A 181 -14.35 31.35 -26.39
N MET A 182 -15.62 31.55 -26.70
CA MET A 182 -16.15 31.46 -28.08
C MET A 182 -16.27 32.83 -28.78
N GLY A 183 -16.12 33.92 -28.03
CA GLY A 183 -16.21 35.27 -28.58
C GLY A 183 -17.63 35.76 -28.93
N HIS A 184 -18.67 35.10 -28.40
CA HIS A 184 -20.04 35.54 -28.63
C HIS A 184 -20.36 36.84 -27.87
N PRO A 185 -21.16 37.76 -28.44
CA PRO A 185 -21.60 38.96 -27.74
C PRO A 185 -22.51 38.58 -26.53
N ILE A 186 -22.57 39.48 -25.57
CA ILE A 186 -23.30 39.27 -24.31
C ILE A 186 -24.83 39.14 -24.57
N ASP A 187 -25.29 39.80 -25.60
CA ASP A 187 -26.70 39.95 -25.96
C ASP A 187 -27.33 38.62 -26.41
N VAL A 188 -26.52 37.58 -26.66
CA VAL A 188 -27.06 36.23 -26.97
C VAL A 188 -27.39 35.40 -25.73
N ILE A 189 -27.20 35.93 -24.52
CA ILE A 189 -27.46 35.24 -23.27
C ILE A 189 -28.72 35.81 -22.62
N ASN A 190 -29.65 34.95 -22.23
CA ASN A 190 -30.76 35.29 -21.38
C ASN A 190 -30.28 35.53 -19.95
N ASP A 191 -30.08 36.83 -19.61
CA ASP A 191 -29.54 37.24 -18.31
C ASP A 191 -30.39 36.78 -17.13
N GLU A 192 -31.72 36.77 -17.26
CA GLU A 192 -32.65 36.35 -16.21
C GLU A 192 -32.49 34.85 -15.88
N SER A 193 -32.46 34.00 -16.90
CA SER A 193 -32.29 32.54 -16.69
C SER A 193 -30.94 32.22 -16.06
N PHE A 194 -29.86 32.87 -16.50
CA PHE A 194 -28.53 32.68 -15.92
C PHE A 194 -28.42 33.19 -14.48
N ARG A 195 -29.06 34.34 -14.15
CA ARG A 195 -29.09 34.87 -12.77
C ARG A 195 -29.87 33.93 -11.85
N LYS A 196 -31.04 33.45 -12.29
CA LYS A 196 -31.84 32.47 -11.52
C LYS A 196 -31.01 31.22 -11.25
N ALA A 197 -30.34 30.68 -12.26
CA ALA A 197 -29.49 29.51 -12.12
C ALA A 197 -28.30 29.78 -11.17
N ALA A 198 -27.59 30.92 -11.34
CA ALA A 198 -26.48 31.32 -10.50
C ALA A 198 -26.87 31.45 -9.03
N GLN A 199 -28.02 32.09 -8.75
CA GLN A 199 -28.57 32.26 -7.40
C GLN A 199 -28.93 30.91 -6.76
N THR A 200 -29.57 30.03 -7.52
CA THR A 200 -29.95 28.69 -7.07
C THR A 200 -28.68 27.88 -6.70
N LEU A 201 -27.69 27.87 -7.57
CA LEU A 201 -26.41 27.16 -7.33
C LEU A 201 -25.65 27.76 -6.13
N LYS A 202 -25.69 29.08 -5.92
CA LYS A 202 -25.12 29.73 -4.73
C LYS A 202 -25.82 29.28 -3.46
N ASN A 203 -27.16 29.28 -3.45
CA ASN A 203 -27.95 28.83 -2.31
C ASN A 203 -27.72 27.35 -1.98
N GLU A 204 -27.48 26.53 -3.01
CA GLU A 204 -27.13 25.11 -2.88
C GLU A 204 -25.67 24.89 -2.48
N GLY A 205 -24.81 25.90 -2.49
CA GLY A 205 -23.36 25.74 -2.27
C GLY A 205 -22.70 24.88 -3.37
N PHE A 206 -23.13 25.04 -4.63
CA PHE A 206 -22.70 24.18 -5.74
C PHE A 206 -21.61 24.84 -6.59
N GLY A 207 -20.41 24.97 -6.04
CA GLY A 207 -19.23 25.47 -6.74
C GLY A 207 -18.45 24.37 -7.44
N LEU A 208 -17.86 24.63 -8.60
CA LEU A 208 -17.05 23.67 -9.35
C LEU A 208 -15.59 24.14 -9.48
N CYS A 209 -14.65 23.19 -9.41
CA CYS A 209 -13.23 23.37 -9.68
C CYS A 209 -12.86 22.64 -10.98
N LEU A 210 -12.85 23.34 -12.10
CA LEU A 210 -12.64 22.76 -13.42
C LEU A 210 -11.46 23.41 -14.16
N LYS A 211 -10.81 22.62 -14.99
CA LYS A 211 -9.82 23.08 -15.96
C LYS A 211 -10.36 22.84 -17.37
N TRP A 212 -10.49 23.89 -18.15
CA TRP A 212 -10.76 23.78 -19.58
C TRP A 212 -9.47 23.92 -20.38
N SER A 213 -9.19 22.98 -21.28
CA SER A 213 -8.08 23.01 -22.21
C SER A 213 -8.58 23.09 -23.65
N ARG A 214 -7.76 23.64 -24.55
CA ARG A 214 -8.13 23.76 -25.98
C ARG A 214 -8.37 22.41 -26.68
N SER A 215 -7.96 21.30 -26.08
CA SER A 215 -8.21 19.96 -26.61
C SER A 215 -9.68 19.51 -26.46
N VAL A 216 -10.46 20.22 -25.62
CA VAL A 216 -11.88 19.90 -25.40
C VAL A 216 -12.70 20.99 -26.08
N PRO A 217 -13.62 20.63 -27.01
CA PRO A 217 -14.54 21.58 -27.64
C PRO A 217 -15.36 22.34 -26.59
N ALA A 218 -15.62 23.62 -26.87
CA ALA A 218 -16.35 24.47 -25.92
C ALA A 218 -17.76 23.94 -25.60
N GLY A 219 -18.44 23.38 -26.61
CA GLY A 219 -19.76 22.76 -26.43
C GLY A 219 -19.73 21.61 -25.43
N GLU A 220 -18.81 20.64 -25.66
CA GLU A 220 -18.65 19.48 -24.77
C GLU A 220 -18.25 19.89 -23.34
N PHE A 221 -17.40 20.90 -23.20
CA PHE A 221 -17.03 21.40 -21.88
C PHE A 221 -18.23 22.02 -21.15
N MET A 222 -19.05 22.82 -21.84
CA MET A 222 -20.26 23.40 -21.26
C MET A 222 -21.29 22.33 -20.92
N ASP A 223 -21.47 21.31 -21.77
CA ASP A 223 -22.37 20.18 -21.51
C ASP A 223 -21.90 19.36 -20.30
N MET A 224 -20.59 19.12 -20.17
CA MET A 224 -20.00 18.52 -18.98
C MET A 224 -20.30 19.35 -17.71
N VAL A 225 -20.24 20.68 -17.77
CA VAL A 225 -20.62 21.55 -16.64
C VAL A 225 -22.11 21.38 -16.33
N CYS A 226 -22.98 21.34 -17.37
CA CYS A 226 -24.43 21.10 -17.20
C CYS A 226 -24.72 19.75 -16.52
N ASP A 227 -24.00 18.68 -16.88
CA ASP A 227 -24.14 17.36 -16.26
C ASP A 227 -23.80 17.40 -14.76
N HIS A 228 -22.72 18.10 -14.37
CA HIS A 228 -22.36 18.25 -12.95
C HIS A 228 -23.51 18.86 -12.14
N ILE A 229 -24.16 19.89 -12.66
CA ILE A 229 -25.20 20.64 -11.94
C ILE A 229 -26.60 20.09 -12.12
N GLY A 230 -26.79 19.10 -13.00
CA GLY A 230 -28.10 18.63 -13.40
C GLY A 230 -28.91 19.77 -14.07
N GLY A 231 -28.32 20.34 -15.11
CA GLY A 231 -28.90 21.44 -15.88
C GLY A 231 -28.84 21.18 -17.38
N MET A 232 -29.47 22.05 -18.13
CA MET A 232 -29.46 22.04 -19.59
C MET A 232 -29.21 23.46 -20.11
N ARG A 233 -28.39 23.53 -21.14
CA ARG A 233 -28.22 24.73 -21.95
C ARG A 233 -29.17 24.64 -23.13
N ILE A 234 -29.99 25.66 -23.33
CA ILE A 234 -31.03 25.69 -24.32
C ILE A 234 -30.87 26.95 -25.16
N GLU A 235 -31.07 26.86 -26.45
CA GLU A 235 -31.24 28.01 -27.32
C GLU A 235 -32.74 28.20 -27.57
N ASP A 236 -33.30 29.31 -27.11
CA ASP A 236 -34.72 29.62 -27.30
C ASP A 236 -34.98 29.91 -28.77
N PRO A 237 -35.79 29.10 -29.44
CA PRO A 237 -36.04 29.28 -30.88
C PRO A 237 -36.77 30.58 -31.24
N VAL A 238 -37.45 31.22 -30.29
CA VAL A 238 -38.20 32.47 -30.51
C VAL A 238 -37.30 33.67 -30.37
N THR A 239 -36.45 33.71 -29.35
CA THR A 239 -35.61 34.89 -29.05
C THR A 239 -34.18 34.72 -29.54
N GLY A 240 -33.75 33.51 -29.87
CA GLY A 240 -32.35 33.16 -30.21
C GLY A 240 -31.40 33.26 -29.03
N LEU A 241 -31.89 33.47 -27.81
CA LEU A 241 -31.06 33.62 -26.62
C LEU A 241 -30.71 32.25 -26.01
N THR A 242 -29.50 32.15 -25.50
CA THR A 242 -29.05 30.98 -24.71
C THR A 242 -29.63 31.09 -23.29
N GLU A 243 -30.35 30.07 -22.84
CA GLU A 243 -30.89 29.91 -21.49
C GLU A 243 -30.15 28.82 -20.75
N LEU A 244 -30.06 28.96 -19.42
CA LEU A 244 -29.56 27.92 -18.51
C LEU A 244 -30.67 27.48 -17.57
N VAL A 245 -31.15 26.26 -17.76
CA VAL A 245 -32.25 25.67 -16.98
C VAL A 245 -31.71 24.59 -16.06
N LEU A 246 -31.99 24.69 -14.76
CA LEU A 246 -31.65 23.65 -13.79
C LEU A 246 -32.84 22.68 -13.65
N VAL A 247 -32.54 21.38 -13.58
CA VAL A 247 -33.55 20.35 -13.29
C VAL A 247 -33.76 20.31 -11.79
N ARG A 248 -34.81 21.02 -11.34
CA ARG A 248 -35.19 21.14 -9.91
C ARG A 248 -36.70 21.00 -9.77
N PRO A 249 -37.19 20.62 -8.57
CA PRO A 249 -38.63 20.60 -8.27
C PRO A 249 -39.15 22.02 -7.93
N ASP A 250 -38.92 22.98 -8.83
CA ASP A 250 -39.25 24.38 -8.64
C ASP A 250 -40.60 24.77 -9.28
N TYR A 251 -41.50 23.81 -9.37
CA TYR A 251 -42.85 23.97 -9.93
C TYR A 251 -43.93 23.36 -9.02
N ASP A 252 -45.14 23.87 -9.10
CA ASP A 252 -46.31 23.24 -8.49
C ASP A 252 -47.02 22.33 -9.51
N PRO A 253 -47.09 21.00 -9.27
CA PRO A 253 -47.74 20.04 -10.18
C PRO A 253 -49.20 20.39 -10.49
N ALA A 254 -49.90 21.06 -9.56
CA ALA A 254 -51.32 21.45 -9.76
C ALA A 254 -51.51 22.58 -10.78
N THR A 255 -50.50 23.43 -10.96
CA THR A 255 -50.54 24.59 -11.85
C THR A 255 -49.98 24.36 -13.25
N LEU A 256 -49.37 23.16 -13.48
CA LEU A 256 -48.79 22.83 -14.77
C LEU A 256 -49.84 22.84 -15.89
N GLU A 257 -49.51 23.44 -17.03
CA GLU A 257 -50.27 23.36 -18.24
C GLU A 257 -50.34 21.92 -18.75
N GLU A 258 -51.54 21.49 -19.15
CA GLU A 258 -51.82 20.10 -19.49
C GLU A 258 -51.68 19.82 -20.99
N ILE A 259 -50.95 18.75 -21.30
CA ILE A 259 -50.93 18.11 -22.62
C ILE A 259 -51.79 16.85 -22.48
N GLY A 260 -53.01 16.91 -23.03
CA GLY A 260 -53.98 15.84 -22.91
C GLY A 260 -54.54 15.40 -24.26
N PRO A 261 -55.61 14.55 -24.27
CA PRO A 261 -56.21 14.02 -25.48
C PRO A 261 -56.73 15.09 -26.46
N ALA A 262 -57.03 16.30 -25.98
CA ALA A 262 -57.48 17.42 -26.84
C ALA A 262 -56.30 17.99 -27.67
N ASN A 263 -55.09 17.88 -27.19
CA ASN A 263 -53.88 18.46 -27.77
C ASN A 263 -53.01 17.40 -28.49
N ILE A 264 -53.12 16.13 -28.09
CA ILE A 264 -52.33 15.03 -28.65
C ILE A 264 -53.02 14.49 -29.89
N ILE A 265 -52.33 14.57 -31.04
CA ILE A 265 -52.75 13.99 -32.30
C ILE A 265 -52.49 12.49 -32.32
N GLU A 266 -51.27 12.11 -31.89
CA GLU A 266 -50.78 10.73 -31.97
C GLU A 266 -49.78 10.43 -30.88
N LEU A 267 -49.84 9.22 -30.30
CA LEU A 267 -48.81 8.67 -29.43
C LEU A 267 -47.84 7.84 -30.29
N LEU A 268 -46.65 8.36 -30.55
CA LEU A 268 -45.65 7.73 -31.40
C LEU A 268 -44.91 6.61 -30.69
N GLU A 269 -44.52 6.86 -29.44
CA GLU A 269 -43.71 5.92 -28.68
C GLU A 269 -44.01 6.04 -27.17
N TRP A 270 -44.02 4.90 -26.49
CA TRP A 270 -44.13 4.82 -25.04
C TRP A 270 -43.13 3.81 -24.53
N GLN A 271 -42.06 4.28 -23.86
CA GLN A 271 -41.01 3.45 -23.26
C GLN A 271 -41.17 3.48 -21.75
N GLN A 272 -41.43 2.32 -21.16
CA GLN A 272 -41.43 2.11 -19.72
C GLN A 272 -40.24 1.22 -19.38
N PRO A 273 -39.20 1.72 -18.72
CA PRO A 273 -38.05 0.90 -18.30
C PRO A 273 -38.51 -0.20 -17.34
N MET A 274 -37.85 -1.36 -17.42
CA MET A 274 -38.07 -2.47 -16.49
C MET A 274 -37.14 -2.35 -15.29
N LEU A 275 -37.59 -2.86 -14.14
CA LEU A 275 -36.79 -2.87 -12.93
C LEU A 275 -35.58 -3.82 -13.08
N GLU A 276 -35.79 -4.95 -13.76
CA GLU A 276 -34.77 -5.94 -13.94
C GLU A 276 -33.56 -5.40 -14.75
N GLY A 277 -32.39 -5.45 -14.16
CA GLY A 277 -31.15 -4.95 -14.76
C GLY A 277 -30.96 -3.44 -14.71
N SER A 278 -31.89 -2.69 -14.10
CA SER A 278 -31.72 -1.24 -13.91
C SER A 278 -30.60 -0.97 -12.88
N VAL A 279 -29.85 0.10 -13.11
CA VAL A 279 -28.79 0.54 -12.20
C VAL A 279 -29.39 0.96 -10.86
N ASN A 280 -28.88 0.43 -9.76
CA ASN A 280 -29.33 0.73 -8.41
C ASN A 280 -28.19 1.18 -7.47
N GLU A 281 -26.97 1.24 -8.00
CA GLU A 281 -25.80 1.79 -7.33
C GLU A 281 -25.05 2.72 -8.28
N ILE A 282 -24.66 3.90 -7.80
CA ILE A 282 -23.82 4.83 -8.55
C ILE A 282 -22.60 5.21 -7.73
N THR A 283 -21.43 5.05 -8.34
CA THR A 283 -20.16 5.53 -7.83
C THR A 283 -19.73 6.77 -8.61
N ILE A 284 -19.61 7.89 -7.92
CA ILE A 284 -19.09 9.15 -8.44
C ILE A 284 -17.62 9.25 -8.12
N VAL A 285 -16.79 9.40 -9.16
CA VAL A 285 -15.36 9.73 -9.03
C VAL A 285 -15.19 11.22 -9.17
N TYR A 286 -14.46 11.84 -8.26
CA TYR A 286 -14.22 13.28 -8.22
C TYR A 286 -12.77 13.58 -7.84
N ARG A 287 -12.34 14.84 -8.02
CA ARG A 287 -11.00 15.30 -7.65
C ARG A 287 -11.04 16.00 -6.29
N ASP A 288 -10.56 15.34 -5.24
CA ASP A 288 -10.47 15.95 -3.90
C ASP A 288 -9.40 17.05 -3.88
N ILE A 289 -9.83 18.27 -3.53
CA ILE A 289 -8.96 19.45 -3.51
C ILE A 289 -7.96 19.41 -2.33
N ALA A 290 -8.28 18.72 -1.24
CA ALA A 290 -7.42 18.64 -0.06
C ALA A 290 -6.22 17.72 -0.32
N THR A 291 -6.47 16.54 -0.88
CA THR A 291 -5.44 15.53 -1.17
C THR A 291 -4.84 15.70 -2.56
N ASN A 292 -5.50 16.42 -3.47
CA ASN A 292 -5.19 16.53 -4.89
C ASN A 292 -5.14 15.16 -5.59
N LYS A 293 -5.99 14.22 -5.17
CA LYS A 293 -6.14 12.88 -5.73
C LYS A 293 -7.58 12.61 -6.12
N ASP A 294 -7.77 11.61 -6.98
CA ASP A 294 -9.11 11.14 -7.29
C ASP A 294 -9.66 10.35 -6.11
N ALA A 295 -10.89 10.66 -5.73
CA ALA A 295 -11.65 10.01 -4.68
C ALA A 295 -12.99 9.55 -5.23
N ALA A 296 -13.69 8.67 -4.53
CA ALA A 296 -14.97 8.15 -4.98
C ALA A 296 -15.99 8.12 -3.83
N VAL A 297 -17.25 8.38 -4.18
CA VAL A 297 -18.39 8.24 -3.27
C VAL A 297 -19.43 7.36 -3.96
N THR A 298 -19.96 6.38 -3.24
CA THR A 298 -20.95 5.43 -3.75
C THR A 298 -22.27 5.61 -3.01
N TYR A 299 -23.37 5.58 -3.76
CA TYR A 299 -24.74 5.61 -3.24
C TYR A 299 -25.56 4.47 -3.83
N GLN A 300 -26.42 3.87 -3.00
CA GLN A 300 -27.31 2.76 -3.38
C GLN A 300 -28.76 3.08 -3.09
N ASN A 301 -29.67 2.62 -3.96
CA ASN A 301 -31.09 2.53 -3.68
C ASN A 301 -31.41 1.15 -3.11
N LEU A 302 -31.50 1.04 -1.78
CA LEU A 302 -31.70 -0.23 -1.10
C LEU A 302 -33.01 -0.92 -1.49
N ALA A 303 -34.08 -0.14 -1.74
CA ALA A 303 -35.38 -0.70 -2.17
C ALA A 303 -35.23 -1.40 -3.53
N SER A 304 -34.51 -0.77 -4.48
CA SER A 304 -34.24 -1.36 -5.79
C SER A 304 -33.31 -2.57 -5.68
N VAL A 305 -32.28 -2.53 -4.79
CA VAL A 305 -31.38 -3.66 -4.55
C VAL A 305 -32.17 -4.85 -4.00
N GLN A 306 -33.05 -4.63 -3.00
CA GLN A 306 -33.90 -5.68 -2.44
C GLN A 306 -34.87 -6.26 -3.47
N ALA A 307 -35.48 -5.41 -4.29
CA ALA A 307 -36.42 -5.84 -5.30
C ALA A 307 -35.77 -6.66 -6.43
N GLN A 308 -34.53 -6.33 -6.81
CA GLN A 308 -33.77 -7.03 -7.84
C GLN A 308 -32.96 -8.21 -7.29
N GLY A 309 -32.75 -8.31 -5.97
CA GLY A 309 -31.91 -9.32 -5.32
C GLY A 309 -30.42 -9.20 -5.62
N ARG A 310 -29.99 -8.13 -6.28
CA ARG A 310 -28.58 -7.89 -6.65
C ARG A 310 -28.25 -6.41 -6.78
N VAL A 311 -26.97 -6.08 -6.67
CA VAL A 311 -26.42 -4.75 -6.96
C VAL A 311 -26.08 -4.67 -8.44
N VAL A 312 -26.59 -3.63 -9.11
CA VAL A 312 -26.23 -3.26 -10.49
C VAL A 312 -25.58 -1.89 -10.44
N SER A 313 -24.25 -1.85 -10.52
CA SER A 313 -23.46 -0.63 -10.33
C SER A 313 -23.15 0.10 -11.65
N SER A 314 -23.03 1.43 -11.55
CA SER A 314 -22.52 2.28 -12.62
C SER A 314 -21.53 3.28 -12.03
N ARG A 315 -20.47 3.60 -12.80
CA ARG A 315 -19.45 4.55 -12.40
C ARG A 315 -19.46 5.76 -13.32
N LYS A 316 -19.51 6.95 -12.74
CA LYS A 316 -19.46 8.23 -13.47
C LYS A 316 -18.33 9.10 -12.96
N ASN A 317 -17.67 9.83 -13.85
CA ASN A 317 -16.57 10.73 -13.51
C ASN A 317 -17.03 12.18 -13.57
N TYR A 318 -16.93 12.89 -12.43
CA TYR A 318 -17.29 14.29 -12.28
C TYR A 318 -16.08 15.09 -11.76
N PRO A 319 -15.09 15.38 -12.60
CA PRO A 319 -13.80 15.96 -12.18
C PRO A 319 -13.90 17.37 -11.58
N GLY A 320 -15.04 18.05 -11.77
CA GLY A 320 -15.26 19.39 -11.22
C GLY A 320 -15.72 19.40 -9.76
N LEU A 321 -16.15 18.28 -9.21
CA LEU A 321 -16.49 18.17 -7.80
C LEU A 321 -15.21 18.12 -6.98
N TRP A 322 -15.18 18.87 -5.88
CA TRP A 322 -13.94 19.11 -5.14
C TRP A 322 -13.93 18.55 -3.70
N ASN A 323 -15.06 18.03 -3.21
CA ASN A 323 -15.18 17.39 -1.91
C ASN A 323 -16.22 16.26 -1.89
N ALA A 324 -16.16 15.41 -0.85
CA ALA A 324 -17.05 14.27 -0.68
C ALA A 324 -18.52 14.66 -0.51
N ALA A 325 -18.83 15.78 0.18
CA ALA A 325 -20.19 16.22 0.43
C ALA A 325 -20.90 16.61 -0.88
N LEU A 326 -20.20 17.32 -1.78
CA LEU A 326 -20.74 17.71 -3.07
C LEU A 326 -20.90 16.49 -3.98
N ALA A 327 -19.89 15.58 -3.98
CA ALA A 327 -19.95 14.32 -4.73
C ALA A 327 -21.10 13.42 -4.24
N GLY A 328 -21.34 13.37 -2.93
CA GLY A 328 -22.47 12.63 -2.33
C GLY A 328 -23.84 13.14 -2.79
N ARG A 329 -24.01 14.47 -2.85
CA ARG A 329 -25.27 15.07 -3.36
C ARG A 329 -25.51 14.73 -4.85
N VAL A 330 -24.44 14.75 -5.64
CA VAL A 330 -24.54 14.34 -7.06
C VAL A 330 -24.83 12.85 -7.17
N ALA A 331 -24.17 12.01 -6.39
CA ALA A 331 -24.43 10.57 -6.39
C ALA A 331 -25.88 10.25 -6.01
N ALA A 332 -26.41 10.90 -4.97
CA ALA A 332 -27.82 10.74 -4.56
C ALA A 332 -28.78 11.15 -5.69
N ARG A 333 -28.53 12.29 -6.35
CA ARG A 333 -29.31 12.74 -7.51
C ARG A 333 -29.29 11.73 -8.65
N GLU A 334 -28.13 11.25 -9.01
CA GLU A 334 -27.95 10.31 -10.11
C GLU A 334 -28.63 8.96 -9.83
N VAL A 335 -28.47 8.43 -8.61
CA VAL A 335 -29.16 7.20 -8.19
C VAL A 335 -30.69 7.39 -8.24
N ALA A 336 -31.20 8.52 -7.73
CA ALA A 336 -32.62 8.82 -7.77
C ALA A 336 -33.15 8.85 -9.21
N ALA A 337 -32.43 9.51 -10.11
CA ALA A 337 -32.84 9.63 -11.51
C ALA A 337 -32.92 8.28 -12.24
N VAL A 338 -31.93 7.41 -12.00
CA VAL A 338 -31.83 6.11 -12.70
C VAL A 338 -32.75 5.06 -12.08
N SER A 339 -32.83 5.01 -10.75
CA SER A 339 -33.61 3.98 -10.05
C SER A 339 -35.13 4.26 -10.02
N SER A 340 -35.55 5.47 -10.33
CA SER A 340 -36.98 5.83 -10.43
C SER A 340 -37.66 5.33 -11.70
N LEU A 341 -36.89 4.83 -12.67
CA LEU A 341 -37.38 4.27 -13.94
C LEU A 341 -38.33 5.20 -14.68
N PRO A 342 -37.96 6.46 -15.01
CA PRO A 342 -38.84 7.43 -15.60
C PRO A 342 -39.33 6.97 -16.97
N CYS A 343 -40.63 7.08 -17.17
CA CYS A 343 -41.26 6.82 -18.46
C CYS A 343 -40.80 7.84 -19.50
N ARG A 344 -40.45 7.39 -20.70
CA ARG A 344 -40.15 8.24 -21.86
C ARG A 344 -41.22 8.10 -22.89
N VAL A 345 -41.75 9.25 -23.36
CA VAL A 345 -42.88 9.30 -24.29
C VAL A 345 -42.55 10.20 -25.47
N LYS A 346 -42.88 9.75 -26.67
CA LYS A 346 -42.83 10.56 -27.88
C LYS A 346 -44.22 10.75 -28.40
N ILE A 347 -44.67 12.00 -28.49
CA ILE A 347 -46.03 12.39 -28.87
C ILE A 347 -46.01 13.42 -29.98
N ARG A 348 -47.00 13.34 -30.86
CA ARG A 348 -47.30 14.37 -31.83
C ARG A 348 -48.44 15.21 -31.28
N VAL A 349 -48.22 16.52 -31.16
CA VAL A 349 -49.18 17.46 -30.58
C VAL A 349 -49.52 18.56 -31.55
N ARG A 350 -50.66 19.23 -31.31
CA ARG A 350 -51.09 20.38 -32.10
C ARG A 350 -50.19 21.58 -31.75
N GLN A 351 -49.84 22.37 -32.76
CA GLN A 351 -49.01 23.56 -32.61
C GLN A 351 -49.65 24.64 -31.73
N ASP A 352 -51.00 24.76 -31.76
CA ASP A 352 -51.75 25.72 -30.95
C ASP A 352 -51.77 25.40 -29.45
N ALA A 353 -51.29 24.24 -29.05
CA ALA A 353 -51.10 23.86 -27.65
C ALA A 353 -49.77 24.37 -27.05
N GLY A 354 -48.90 25.04 -27.87
CA GLY A 354 -47.62 25.62 -27.49
C GLY A 354 -47.70 27.10 -27.10
N PRO A 355 -46.55 27.74 -26.87
CA PRO A 355 -45.19 27.34 -27.27
C PRO A 355 -44.59 26.28 -26.39
N PHE A 356 -43.79 25.38 -27.00
CA PHE A 356 -43.05 24.33 -26.32
C PHE A 356 -41.56 24.67 -26.30
N LYS A 357 -40.94 24.54 -25.13
CA LYS A 357 -39.50 24.73 -24.99
C LYS A 357 -38.84 23.50 -24.36
N ARG A 358 -37.64 23.17 -24.80
CA ARG A 358 -36.83 22.15 -24.13
C ARG A 358 -36.63 22.55 -22.66
N GLY A 359 -36.60 21.56 -21.75
CA GLY A 359 -36.47 21.79 -20.32
C GLY A 359 -37.76 22.21 -19.60
N GLN A 360 -38.81 22.63 -20.31
CA GLN A 360 -40.10 23.00 -19.74
C GLN A 360 -40.79 21.79 -19.14
N VAL A 361 -41.46 21.98 -18.00
CA VAL A 361 -42.29 20.93 -17.36
C VAL A 361 -43.77 21.17 -17.71
N ARG A 362 -44.44 20.12 -18.11
CA ARG A 362 -45.89 20.08 -18.44
C ARG A 362 -46.56 18.91 -17.72
N ALA A 363 -47.87 18.90 -17.60
CA ALA A 363 -48.64 17.78 -17.11
C ALA A 363 -49.13 16.93 -18.29
N LEU A 364 -48.73 15.67 -18.38
CA LEU A 364 -49.21 14.73 -19.40
C LEU A 364 -50.42 13.96 -18.88
N SER A 365 -51.51 13.96 -19.63
CA SER A 365 -52.67 13.12 -19.36
C SER A 365 -52.99 12.21 -20.55
N TRP A 366 -53.03 10.90 -20.27
CA TRP A 366 -53.36 9.87 -21.25
C TRP A 366 -54.29 8.81 -20.65
N PRO A 367 -55.62 9.05 -20.61
CA PRO A 367 -56.59 8.18 -19.91
C PRO A 367 -56.54 6.71 -20.35
N ARG A 368 -56.25 6.44 -21.63
CA ARG A 368 -56.17 5.06 -22.17
C ARG A 368 -55.07 4.21 -21.49
N ARG A 369 -54.10 4.83 -20.83
CA ARG A 369 -53.04 4.16 -20.05
C ARG A 369 -53.12 4.47 -18.55
N GLY A 370 -54.24 5.06 -18.08
CA GLY A 370 -54.44 5.42 -16.68
C GLY A 370 -53.53 6.57 -16.20
N VAL A 371 -52.97 7.35 -17.11
CA VAL A 371 -52.12 8.50 -16.77
C VAL A 371 -52.94 9.75 -16.64
N ALA A 372 -52.91 10.39 -15.46
CA ALA A 372 -53.59 11.65 -15.16
C ALA A 372 -52.56 12.66 -14.62
N ARG A 373 -52.41 13.78 -15.31
CA ARG A 373 -51.55 14.92 -14.91
C ARG A 373 -50.14 14.53 -14.46
N MET A 374 -49.51 13.55 -15.12
CA MET A 374 -48.12 13.14 -14.84
C MET A 374 -47.18 14.28 -15.22
N PRO A 375 -46.36 14.80 -14.29
CA PRO A 375 -45.35 15.78 -14.62
C PRO A 375 -44.33 15.18 -15.60
N VAL A 376 -44.12 15.85 -16.74
CA VAL A 376 -43.17 15.46 -17.76
C VAL A 376 -42.31 16.66 -18.13
N ARG A 377 -41.03 16.42 -18.35
CA ARG A 377 -40.09 17.42 -18.84
C ARG A 377 -39.82 17.20 -20.33
N ILE A 378 -39.91 18.26 -21.10
CA ILE A 378 -39.68 18.23 -22.54
C ILE A 378 -38.16 18.13 -22.77
N LEU A 379 -37.72 17.04 -23.39
CA LEU A 379 -36.32 16.80 -23.75
C LEU A 379 -35.99 17.36 -25.13
N ASP A 380 -36.94 17.19 -26.06
CA ASP A 380 -36.76 17.60 -27.45
C ASP A 380 -38.06 18.07 -28.07
N VAL A 381 -37.93 19.06 -28.95
CA VAL A 381 -39.05 19.67 -29.68
C VAL A 381 -38.65 19.66 -31.16
N ASP A 382 -39.44 19.00 -31.97
CA ASP A 382 -39.35 19.05 -33.44
C ASP A 382 -40.60 19.77 -33.98
N ASP A 383 -40.41 21.00 -34.39
CA ASP A 383 -41.45 21.90 -34.85
C ASP A 383 -42.03 21.52 -36.23
N GLY A 384 -41.52 20.41 -36.82
CA GLY A 384 -41.98 19.92 -38.12
C GLY A 384 -41.50 20.75 -39.30
N THR A 385 -42.35 20.82 -40.32
CA THR A 385 -42.08 21.57 -41.56
C THR A 385 -43.19 22.56 -41.85
N GLN A 386 -42.96 23.49 -42.79
CA GLN A 386 -43.96 24.48 -43.18
C GLN A 386 -45.29 23.86 -43.69
N THR A 387 -45.26 22.61 -44.10
CA THR A 387 -46.45 21.88 -44.60
C THR A 387 -47.09 20.99 -43.53
N GLU A 388 -46.42 20.72 -42.44
CA GLU A 388 -46.89 19.89 -41.31
C GLU A 388 -46.94 20.72 -40.03
N THR A 389 -48.15 21.10 -39.62
CA THR A 389 -48.40 21.99 -38.48
C THR A 389 -48.40 21.28 -37.12
N ALA A 390 -47.97 20.04 -37.07
CA ALA A 390 -47.87 19.26 -35.84
C ALA A 390 -46.47 19.30 -35.27
N VAL A 391 -46.32 19.44 -33.95
CA VAL A 391 -45.06 19.43 -33.22
C VAL A 391 -44.85 18.05 -32.63
N VAL A 392 -43.64 17.49 -32.77
CA VAL A 392 -43.27 16.23 -32.13
C VAL A 392 -42.49 16.52 -30.88
N LEU A 393 -43.01 16.09 -29.73
CA LEU A 393 -42.38 16.23 -28.43
C LEU A 393 -41.81 14.91 -27.96
N THR A 394 -40.57 14.93 -27.55
CA THR A 394 -39.99 13.85 -26.74
C THR A 394 -39.96 14.31 -25.29
N VAL A 395 -40.70 13.63 -24.43
CA VAL A 395 -40.84 13.99 -23.01
C VAL A 395 -40.42 12.82 -22.12
N VAL A 396 -39.94 13.14 -20.93
CA VAL A 396 -39.61 12.16 -19.90
C VAL A 396 -40.34 12.51 -18.61
N GLN A 397 -40.81 11.51 -17.89
CA GLN A 397 -41.40 11.71 -16.57
C GLN A 397 -40.45 12.49 -15.68
N ASP A 398 -40.90 13.61 -15.11
CA ASP A 398 -40.09 14.41 -14.21
C ASP A 398 -40.13 13.83 -12.79
N VAL A 399 -39.05 13.22 -12.39
CA VAL A 399 -38.86 12.61 -11.06
C VAL A 399 -38.26 13.56 -10.03
N ALA A 400 -37.83 14.76 -10.44
CA ALA A 400 -37.24 15.75 -9.54
C ALA A 400 -38.22 16.22 -8.46
N GLY A 401 -39.53 16.21 -8.74
CA GLY A 401 -40.58 16.54 -7.80
C GLY A 401 -41.13 15.36 -6.97
N MET A 402 -40.62 14.15 -7.13
CA MET A 402 -41.02 12.99 -6.32
C MET A 402 -40.38 13.02 -4.94
N ALA A 403 -41.12 12.56 -3.90
CA ALA A 403 -40.59 12.47 -2.55
C ALA A 403 -39.27 11.65 -2.54
N ALA A 404 -38.25 12.20 -1.90
CA ALA A 404 -36.95 11.53 -1.80
C ALA A 404 -37.11 10.18 -1.07
N ALA A 405 -36.78 9.09 -1.74
CA ALA A 405 -36.56 7.82 -1.05
C ALA A 405 -35.43 8.00 -0.05
N SER A 406 -35.48 7.31 1.10
CA SER A 406 -34.41 7.37 2.07
C SER A 406 -33.15 6.72 1.46
N TYR A 407 -32.18 7.55 1.15
CA TYR A 407 -30.86 7.09 0.71
C TYR A 407 -29.96 6.92 1.93
N ILE A 408 -29.36 5.74 2.06
CA ILE A 408 -28.29 5.55 3.04
C ILE A 408 -26.99 5.94 2.33
N GLN A 409 -26.35 6.98 2.85
CA GLN A 409 -24.94 7.17 2.59
C GLN A 409 -24.24 6.00 3.29
N PRO A 410 -23.54 5.12 2.57
CA PRO A 410 -22.65 4.17 3.22
C PRO A 410 -21.76 5.02 4.12
N SER A 411 -21.53 4.57 5.37
CA SER A 411 -20.54 5.20 6.25
C SER A 411 -19.30 5.50 5.42
N GLU A 412 -18.78 6.72 5.52
CA GLU A 412 -17.55 7.07 4.84
C GLU A 412 -16.61 5.88 5.05
N ASN A 413 -16.34 5.14 3.97
CA ASN A 413 -15.25 4.22 3.99
C ASN A 413 -14.07 5.11 4.35
N ALA A 414 -13.61 4.98 5.59
CA ALA A 414 -12.34 5.51 6.01
C ALA A 414 -11.25 4.75 5.24
N TRP A 415 -11.26 4.89 3.91
CA TRP A 415 -10.16 4.46 3.09
C TRP A 415 -9.00 5.39 3.43
N VAL A 416 -8.25 4.96 4.41
CA VAL A 416 -6.91 5.46 4.67
C VAL A 416 -6.06 4.91 3.53
N GLU A 417 -5.46 5.80 2.74
CA GLU A 417 -4.45 5.40 1.76
C GLU A 417 -3.48 4.44 2.47
N PRO A 418 -3.34 3.20 1.99
CA PRO A 418 -2.42 2.26 2.61
C PRO A 418 -1.05 2.92 2.70
N ASP A 419 -0.47 2.95 3.90
CA ASP A 419 0.90 3.42 4.08
C ASP A 419 1.85 2.44 3.37
N THR A 420 2.13 2.76 2.11
CA THR A 420 2.98 1.95 1.23
C THR A 420 4.46 2.26 1.39
N LYS A 421 4.82 3.17 2.30
CA LYS A 421 6.21 3.50 2.58
C LYS A 421 6.94 2.31 3.21
N PRO A 422 8.19 2.07 2.83
CA PRO A 422 8.98 1.01 3.44
C PRO A 422 9.21 1.30 4.93
N LYS A 423 8.98 0.29 5.79
CA LYS A 423 9.23 0.36 7.25
C LYS A 423 10.40 -0.54 7.63
N PRO A 424 11.11 -0.23 8.73
CA PRO A 424 12.21 -1.07 9.21
C PRO A 424 11.73 -2.49 9.56
N VAL A 425 12.57 -3.48 9.31
CA VAL A 425 12.38 -4.85 9.78
C VAL A 425 12.68 -4.89 11.28
N THR A 426 11.67 -5.14 12.10
CA THR A 426 11.81 -5.19 13.57
C THR A 426 12.17 -6.58 14.09
N VAL A 427 11.76 -7.62 13.37
CA VAL A 427 12.04 -9.01 13.71
C VAL A 427 12.89 -9.60 12.60
N GLN A 428 14.18 -9.79 12.90
CA GLN A 428 15.19 -10.25 11.95
C GLN A 428 16.28 -11.02 12.67
N ARG A 429 16.96 -11.89 11.95
CA ARG A 429 18.04 -12.72 12.47
C ARG A 429 19.15 -12.87 11.45
N LEU A 430 20.40 -12.89 11.94
CA LEU A 430 21.58 -13.34 11.20
C LEU A 430 21.99 -14.72 11.70
N GLN A 431 22.53 -15.52 10.81
CA GLN A 431 23.11 -16.82 11.11
C GLN A 431 24.41 -17.00 10.32
N GLU A 432 25.31 -17.82 10.85
CA GLU A 432 26.41 -18.38 10.08
C GLU A 432 25.85 -19.53 9.23
N ALA A 433 26.15 -19.53 7.94
CA ALA A 433 25.67 -20.54 7.01
C ALA A 433 26.13 -21.94 7.44
N SER A 434 25.19 -22.88 7.44
CA SER A 434 25.49 -24.30 7.64
C SER A 434 26.17 -24.89 6.40
N TYR A 435 26.72 -26.11 6.52
CA TYR A 435 27.23 -26.80 5.33
C TYR A 435 26.16 -27.05 4.27
N ARG A 436 24.92 -27.31 4.69
CA ARG A 436 23.77 -27.45 3.78
C ARG A 436 23.47 -26.15 3.02
N ASP A 437 23.47 -25.00 3.71
CA ASP A 437 23.25 -23.70 3.05
C ASP A 437 24.25 -23.47 1.93
N LEU A 438 25.52 -23.84 2.17
CA LEU A 438 26.58 -23.74 1.16
C LEU A 438 26.39 -24.76 0.03
N ALA A 439 26.03 -26.00 0.36
CA ALA A 439 25.82 -27.06 -0.62
C ALA A 439 24.65 -26.80 -1.56
N THR A 440 23.62 -26.09 -1.10
CA THR A 440 22.45 -25.70 -1.91
C THR A 440 22.66 -24.40 -2.68
N THR A 441 23.58 -23.53 -2.24
CA THR A 441 23.81 -22.21 -2.82
C THR A 441 25.00 -22.16 -3.76
N LEU A 442 26.10 -22.84 -3.40
CA LEU A 442 27.35 -22.83 -4.16
C LEU A 442 27.42 -24.00 -5.14
N GLY A 443 28.14 -23.81 -6.25
CA GLY A 443 28.47 -24.91 -7.15
C GLY A 443 29.42 -25.92 -6.48
N ALA A 444 29.38 -27.19 -6.90
CA ALA A 444 30.19 -28.26 -6.30
C ALA A 444 31.71 -27.96 -6.28
N SER A 445 32.23 -27.29 -7.31
CA SER A 445 33.60 -26.86 -7.37
C SER A 445 33.96 -25.73 -6.41
N GLU A 446 33.01 -24.79 -6.22
CA GLU A 446 33.16 -23.68 -5.27
C GLU A 446 33.10 -24.20 -3.83
N LEU A 447 32.10 -25.05 -3.55
CA LEU A 447 31.98 -25.69 -2.23
C LEU A 447 33.25 -26.46 -1.84
N ALA A 448 33.87 -27.21 -2.78
CA ALA A 448 35.11 -27.94 -2.53
C ALA A 448 36.30 -27.01 -2.32
N ALA A 449 36.27 -25.79 -2.78
CA ALA A 449 37.31 -24.79 -2.64
C ALA A 449 37.20 -23.94 -1.35
N VAL A 450 36.06 -24.03 -0.63
CA VAL A 450 35.84 -23.27 0.62
C VAL A 450 36.89 -23.62 1.67
N SER A 451 37.63 -22.62 2.15
CA SER A 451 38.60 -22.81 3.20
C SER A 451 37.94 -23.19 4.53
N PRO A 452 38.57 -24.11 5.33
CA PRO A 452 38.08 -24.44 6.68
C PRO A 452 37.91 -23.24 7.63
N ASP A 453 38.65 -22.17 7.39
CA ASP A 453 38.70 -20.99 8.26
C ASP A 453 37.71 -19.88 7.87
N VAL A 454 36.94 -20.07 6.83
CA VAL A 454 35.93 -19.07 6.40
C VAL A 454 34.51 -19.53 6.70
N GLY A 455 33.64 -18.55 6.84
CA GLY A 455 32.19 -18.73 6.96
C GLY A 455 31.46 -17.70 6.12
N TYR A 456 30.17 -17.89 5.93
CA TYR A 456 29.27 -17.03 5.18
C TYR A 456 28.09 -16.61 6.05
N LEU A 457 27.45 -15.51 5.70
CA LEU A 457 26.28 -15.02 6.41
C LEU A 457 24.98 -15.35 5.68
N THR A 458 24.00 -15.74 6.47
CA THR A 458 22.61 -15.78 6.05
C THR A 458 21.75 -14.85 6.91
N SER A 459 20.67 -14.32 6.33
CA SER A 459 19.76 -13.41 7.00
C SER A 459 18.32 -13.81 6.73
N ILE A 460 17.46 -13.65 7.72
CA ILE A 460 16.02 -13.82 7.61
C ILE A 460 15.30 -12.68 8.30
N GLY A 461 14.13 -12.30 7.77
CA GLY A 461 13.33 -11.23 8.34
C GLY A 461 11.83 -11.48 8.21
N VAL A 462 11.07 -10.94 9.15
CA VAL A 462 9.60 -10.91 9.07
C VAL A 462 9.15 -9.68 8.31
N ARG A 463 8.18 -9.84 7.44
CA ARG A 463 7.55 -8.76 6.69
C ARG A 463 7.04 -7.66 7.63
N PRO A 464 7.53 -6.41 7.53
CA PRO A 464 7.14 -5.33 8.44
C PRO A 464 5.73 -4.78 8.14
N THR A 465 5.28 -4.87 6.88
CA THR A 465 3.96 -4.43 6.43
C THR A 465 3.47 -5.32 5.28
N SER A 466 2.16 -5.38 5.05
CA SER A 466 1.57 -6.18 3.96
C SER A 466 2.03 -5.75 2.55
N VAL A 467 2.54 -4.53 2.40
CA VAL A 467 3.02 -3.97 1.11
C VAL A 467 4.51 -4.20 0.85
N ALA A 468 5.24 -4.69 1.85
CA ALA A 468 6.64 -5.05 1.69
C ALA A 468 6.76 -6.43 1.03
N PHE A 469 7.55 -6.57 -0.02
CA PHE A 469 7.69 -7.82 -0.75
C PHE A 469 9.04 -8.51 -0.54
N GLY A 470 10.08 -7.77 -0.14
CA GLY A 470 11.40 -8.32 0.13
C GLY A 470 12.33 -7.28 0.75
N TYR A 471 13.59 -7.65 0.89
CA TYR A 471 14.62 -6.74 1.40
C TYR A 471 15.94 -6.88 0.62
N THR A 472 16.72 -5.82 0.61
CA THR A 472 18.12 -5.81 0.18
C THR A 472 18.99 -6.02 1.42
N LEU A 473 19.86 -7.03 1.38
CA LEU A 473 20.85 -7.29 2.43
C LEU A 473 22.05 -6.39 2.21
N GLN A 474 22.38 -5.57 3.20
CA GLN A 474 23.62 -4.79 3.23
C GLN A 474 24.52 -5.27 4.38
N THR A 475 25.79 -5.49 4.10
CA THR A 475 26.75 -5.97 5.10
C THR A 475 27.99 -5.08 5.17
N ARG A 476 28.67 -5.15 6.31
CA ARG A 476 29.98 -4.53 6.50
C ARG A 476 30.82 -5.31 7.51
N LEU A 477 32.15 -5.13 7.44
CA LEU A 477 33.08 -5.60 8.45
C LEU A 477 33.76 -4.38 9.11
N GLY A 478 33.79 -4.36 10.45
CA GLY A 478 34.38 -3.28 11.23
C GLY A 478 33.75 -1.91 10.95
N SER A 479 34.57 -0.91 10.64
CA SER A 479 34.16 0.46 10.34
C SER A 479 33.93 0.76 8.85
N ALA A 480 33.96 -0.24 7.98
CA ALA A 480 33.70 -0.08 6.56
C ALA A 480 32.25 0.42 6.32
N PRO A 481 31.97 1.13 5.23
CA PRO A 481 30.59 1.45 4.88
C PRO A 481 29.80 0.18 4.57
N PHE A 482 28.48 0.21 4.85
CA PHE A 482 27.60 -0.84 4.41
C PHE A 482 27.55 -0.90 2.89
N ALA A 483 27.63 -2.09 2.34
CA ALA A 483 27.53 -2.36 0.92
C ALA A 483 26.50 -3.47 0.67
N GLU A 484 25.84 -3.42 -0.46
CA GLU A 484 24.90 -4.45 -0.89
C GLU A 484 25.61 -5.79 -1.04
N ALA A 485 24.99 -6.84 -0.49
CA ALA A 485 25.52 -8.19 -0.46
C ALA A 485 24.57 -9.22 -1.07
N GLY A 486 23.27 -8.90 -1.15
CA GLY A 486 22.26 -9.79 -1.71
C GLY A 486 20.86 -9.24 -1.51
N ALA A 487 19.86 -10.04 -1.86
CA ALA A 487 18.46 -9.72 -1.65
C ALA A 487 17.68 -11.00 -1.35
N ALA A 488 16.58 -10.88 -0.60
CA ALA A 488 15.67 -11.99 -0.33
C ALA A 488 14.23 -11.50 -0.11
N ASP A 489 13.30 -12.43 -0.16
CA ASP A 489 11.92 -12.22 0.25
C ASP A 489 11.78 -12.41 1.77
N PHE A 490 10.68 -11.95 2.33
CA PHE A 490 10.41 -12.13 3.76
C PHE A 490 9.95 -13.56 4.07
N ALA A 491 10.53 -14.17 5.10
CA ALA A 491 10.24 -15.54 5.49
C ALA A 491 8.81 -15.69 6.04
N PRO A 492 8.08 -16.73 5.62
CA PRO A 492 6.89 -17.18 6.32
C PRO A 492 7.22 -17.51 7.77
N THR A 493 6.29 -17.26 8.68
CA THR A 493 6.56 -17.42 10.12
C THR A 493 5.29 -17.59 10.94
N GLY A 494 5.45 -18.13 12.15
CA GLY A 494 4.41 -18.21 13.18
C GLY A 494 5.02 -18.31 14.57
N LEU A 495 4.20 -18.29 15.61
CA LEU A 495 4.62 -18.45 17.00
C LEU A 495 4.02 -19.74 17.59
N LEU A 496 4.81 -20.53 18.31
CA LEU A 496 4.35 -21.73 18.99
C LEU A 496 3.23 -21.41 19.99
N ILE A 497 2.10 -22.12 19.90
CA ILE A 497 0.99 -22.00 20.88
C ILE A 497 1.30 -22.79 22.14
N THR A 498 2.00 -23.92 22.00
CA THR A 498 2.37 -24.81 23.11
C THR A 498 3.87 -25.04 23.15
N ALA A 499 4.42 -25.31 24.34
CA ALA A 499 5.82 -25.67 24.47
C ALA A 499 6.10 -27.04 23.81
N MET A 500 7.30 -27.19 23.26
CA MET A 500 7.76 -28.44 22.64
C MET A 500 8.80 -29.10 23.55
N THR A 501 8.70 -30.42 23.69
CA THR A 501 9.81 -31.24 24.22
C THR A 501 10.77 -31.65 23.11
N ALA A 502 11.87 -32.32 23.42
CA ALA A 502 12.77 -32.85 22.40
C ALA A 502 12.12 -33.91 21.47
N THR A 503 10.99 -34.47 21.85
CA THR A 503 10.28 -35.52 21.10
C THR A 503 8.97 -35.06 20.46
N THR A 504 8.52 -33.85 20.77
CA THR A 504 7.29 -33.29 20.18
C THR A 504 7.50 -33.03 18.69
N THR A 505 6.59 -33.56 17.85
CA THR A 505 6.63 -33.39 16.38
C THR A 505 5.42 -32.65 15.84
N ALA A 506 4.25 -32.75 16.50
CA ALA A 506 3.05 -32.02 16.10
C ALA A 506 2.99 -30.66 16.81
N ILE A 507 2.85 -29.57 16.07
CA ILE A 507 2.84 -28.22 16.59
C ILE A 507 1.72 -27.39 15.96
N ALA A 508 1.26 -26.38 16.71
CA ALA A 508 0.29 -25.41 16.26
C ALA A 508 0.87 -23.99 16.40
N LEU A 509 0.54 -23.13 15.46
CA LEU A 509 1.07 -21.78 15.37
C LEU A 509 -0.01 -20.73 15.55
N SER A 510 0.35 -19.63 16.19
CA SER A 510 -0.40 -18.37 16.21
C SER A 510 0.35 -17.30 15.41
N ALA A 511 -0.32 -16.19 15.12
CA ALA A 511 0.24 -15.08 14.38
C ALA A 511 0.96 -15.49 13.08
N GLY A 512 0.38 -16.47 12.36
CA GLY A 512 0.93 -16.98 11.11
C GLY A 512 0.96 -15.91 10.01
N VAL A 513 2.08 -15.84 9.29
CA VAL A 513 2.27 -14.95 8.14
C VAL A 513 2.70 -15.80 6.96
N SER A 514 1.97 -15.73 5.85
CA SER A 514 2.27 -16.45 4.60
C SER A 514 2.44 -17.97 4.75
N LEU A 515 1.65 -18.60 5.65
CA LEU A 515 1.74 -20.06 5.88
C LEU A 515 1.30 -20.90 4.66
N ASP A 516 0.54 -20.30 3.77
CA ASP A 516 0.12 -20.88 2.48
C ASP A 516 1.25 -20.99 1.45
N MET A 517 2.39 -20.36 1.70
CA MET A 517 3.58 -20.41 0.86
C MET A 517 4.54 -21.55 1.23
N ILE A 518 4.24 -22.32 2.29
CA ILE A 518 5.15 -23.34 2.82
C ILE A 518 4.88 -24.67 2.14
N GLU A 519 5.95 -25.27 1.62
CA GLU A 519 5.90 -26.60 1.01
C GLU A 519 6.35 -27.71 1.98
N VAL A 520 5.85 -28.93 1.76
CA VAL A 520 6.28 -30.12 2.51
C VAL A 520 7.70 -30.50 2.08
N GLY A 521 8.55 -30.81 3.04
CA GLY A 521 9.96 -31.14 2.82
C GLY A 521 10.91 -29.97 3.03
N THR A 522 10.39 -28.73 3.21
CA THR A 522 11.18 -27.52 3.42
C THR A 522 11.76 -27.43 4.82
N GLU A 523 12.79 -26.60 4.95
CA GLU A 523 13.46 -26.33 6.22
C GLU A 523 12.72 -25.27 7.02
N ALA A 524 12.66 -25.48 8.33
CA ALA A 524 12.25 -24.46 9.27
C ALA A 524 13.23 -24.35 10.44
N LEU A 525 13.32 -23.16 11.02
CA LEU A 525 14.14 -22.85 12.16
C LEU A 525 13.28 -22.51 13.39
N ILE A 526 13.53 -23.19 14.51
CA ILE A 526 12.89 -22.93 15.80
C ILE A 526 14.01 -22.69 16.83
N ASP A 527 14.14 -21.48 17.35
CA ASP A 527 15.36 -21.04 18.07
C ASP A 527 16.63 -21.36 17.26
N ASP A 528 17.43 -22.32 17.73
CA ASP A 528 18.65 -22.79 17.07
C ASP A 528 18.52 -24.22 16.51
N GLU A 529 17.32 -24.75 16.43
CA GLU A 529 17.07 -26.07 15.86
C GLU A 529 16.52 -25.98 14.45
N LEU A 530 17.16 -26.66 13.50
CA LEU A 530 16.65 -26.87 12.15
C LEU A 530 15.75 -28.11 12.12
N VAL A 531 14.57 -27.94 11.58
CA VAL A 531 13.55 -28.99 11.45
C VAL A 531 13.09 -29.06 10.00
N ARG A 532 12.55 -30.21 9.58
CA ARG A 532 11.91 -30.36 8.27
C ARG A 532 10.40 -30.41 8.42
N VAL A 533 9.69 -29.69 7.58
CA VAL A 533 8.22 -29.74 7.49
C VAL A 533 7.80 -31.08 6.87
N VAL A 534 7.05 -31.90 7.62
CA VAL A 534 6.52 -33.20 7.17
C VAL A 534 5.11 -33.05 6.60
N SER A 535 4.29 -32.24 7.25
CA SER A 535 2.94 -31.87 6.80
C SER A 535 2.55 -30.51 7.36
N ILE A 536 1.69 -29.79 6.66
CA ILE A 536 1.17 -28.49 7.08
C ILE A 536 -0.30 -28.35 6.67
N ASP A 537 -1.11 -27.82 7.58
CA ASP A 537 -2.43 -27.25 7.28
C ASP A 537 -2.34 -25.73 7.49
N PRO A 538 -2.24 -24.93 6.44
CA PRO A 538 -2.08 -23.49 6.54
C PRO A 538 -3.34 -22.79 7.09
N VAL A 539 -4.53 -23.41 6.96
CA VAL A 539 -5.80 -22.85 7.46
C VAL A 539 -5.92 -23.06 8.96
N ALA A 540 -5.65 -24.28 9.43
CA ALA A 540 -5.63 -24.59 10.85
C ALA A 540 -4.35 -24.10 11.55
N ALA A 541 -3.35 -23.66 10.79
CA ALA A 541 -2.00 -23.30 11.25
C ALA A 541 -1.36 -24.40 12.11
N THR A 542 -1.51 -25.67 11.68
CA THR A 542 -0.92 -26.85 12.33
C THR A 542 0.05 -27.54 11.39
N LEU A 543 1.13 -28.08 11.94
CA LEU A 543 2.11 -28.80 11.15
C LEU A 543 2.75 -29.93 11.95
N THR A 544 3.31 -30.90 11.22
CA THR A 544 4.17 -31.93 11.76
C THR A 544 5.61 -31.67 11.28
N VAL A 545 6.57 -31.76 12.19
CA VAL A 545 7.98 -31.52 11.89
C VAL A 545 8.86 -32.73 12.24
N ALA A 546 9.88 -32.95 11.43
CA ALA A 546 10.98 -33.87 11.71
C ALA A 546 12.10 -33.07 12.40
N ARG A 547 12.60 -33.59 13.53
CA ARG A 547 13.43 -32.86 14.49
C ARG A 547 14.93 -33.05 14.30
N GLY A 548 15.72 -32.02 14.67
CA GLY A 548 17.17 -32.08 14.71
C GLY A 548 17.81 -32.38 13.35
N CYS A 549 17.50 -31.61 12.33
CA CYS A 549 18.08 -31.75 11.01
C CYS A 549 19.45 -31.04 10.91
N VAL A 550 20.18 -31.34 9.86
CA VAL A 550 21.48 -30.73 9.51
C VAL A 550 22.49 -30.86 10.67
N ASP A 551 23.03 -29.78 11.16
CA ASP A 551 24.01 -29.71 12.24
C ASP A 551 23.39 -29.42 13.63
N THR A 552 22.07 -29.61 13.76
CA THR A 552 21.35 -29.35 14.99
C THR A 552 20.79 -30.62 15.65
N VAL A 553 20.41 -30.48 16.91
CA VAL A 553 19.83 -31.56 17.73
C VAL A 553 18.45 -31.15 18.27
N PRO A 554 17.53 -32.11 18.54
CA PRO A 554 16.27 -31.80 19.16
C PRO A 554 16.42 -31.17 20.54
N MET A 555 15.74 -30.03 20.75
CA MET A 555 15.75 -29.33 22.04
C MET A 555 14.33 -28.90 22.45
N PRO A 556 14.09 -28.64 23.75
CA PRO A 556 12.83 -28.05 24.19
C PRO A 556 12.69 -26.60 23.69
N HIS A 557 11.46 -26.21 23.31
CA HIS A 557 11.13 -24.84 22.92
C HIS A 557 9.97 -24.32 23.75
N ALA A 558 10.02 -23.05 24.15
CA ALA A 558 8.99 -22.41 24.96
C ALA A 558 7.75 -22.00 24.12
N VAL A 559 6.64 -21.77 24.79
CA VAL A 559 5.48 -21.11 24.19
C VAL A 559 5.89 -19.74 23.67
N GLY A 560 5.39 -19.34 22.50
CA GLY A 560 5.70 -18.05 21.87
C GLY A 560 7.02 -18.02 21.09
N THR A 561 7.78 -19.13 21.08
CA THR A 561 8.98 -19.23 20.23
C THR A 561 8.57 -19.11 18.76
N ARG A 562 9.36 -18.35 18.00
CA ARG A 562 9.14 -18.14 16.58
C ARG A 562 9.63 -19.29 15.75
N VAL A 563 8.78 -19.74 14.85
CA VAL A 563 9.10 -20.68 13.77
C VAL A 563 9.31 -19.88 12.50
N TRP A 564 10.47 -20.03 11.87
CA TRP A 564 10.83 -19.42 10.60
C TRP A 564 10.88 -20.52 9.54
N PHE A 565 10.31 -20.28 8.39
CA PHE A 565 10.43 -21.18 7.24
C PHE A 565 11.47 -20.59 6.30
N THR A 566 12.59 -21.29 6.12
CA THR A 566 13.84 -20.70 5.63
C THR A 566 14.13 -20.99 4.15
N ASP A 567 13.70 -22.13 3.63
CA ASP A 567 13.94 -22.48 2.23
C ASP A 567 13.39 -21.39 1.27
N GLU A 568 14.25 -20.87 0.40
CA GLU A 568 14.02 -19.78 -0.57
C GLU A 568 13.83 -18.37 0.04
N TYR A 569 13.77 -18.23 1.37
CA TYR A 569 13.54 -16.95 2.06
C TYR A 569 14.74 -16.42 2.80
N VAL A 570 15.91 -17.01 2.57
CA VAL A 570 17.17 -16.62 3.23
C VAL A 570 17.98 -15.71 2.33
N GLY A 571 18.35 -14.53 2.84
CA GLY A 571 19.31 -13.65 2.18
C GLY A 571 20.72 -14.18 2.41
N PHE A 572 21.43 -14.54 1.36
CA PHE A 572 22.80 -15.05 1.40
C PHE A 572 23.80 -13.94 1.04
N ASP A 573 24.81 -13.74 1.91
CA ASP A 573 25.97 -12.90 1.59
C ASP A 573 27.09 -13.78 1.03
N GLY A 574 27.35 -13.65 -0.25
CA GLY A 574 28.40 -14.41 -0.95
C GLY A 574 29.83 -14.02 -0.59
N ARG A 575 30.06 -13.18 0.44
CA ARG A 575 31.37 -12.80 0.91
C ARG A 575 31.91 -13.81 1.91
N GLU A 576 33.19 -14.11 1.78
CA GLU A 576 33.94 -14.89 2.77
C GLU A 576 34.33 -14.03 3.97
N TYR A 577 34.08 -14.53 5.16
CA TYR A 577 34.48 -13.93 6.43
C TYR A 577 35.37 -14.93 7.18
N MET A 578 36.48 -14.44 7.73
CA MET A 578 37.34 -15.27 8.53
C MET A 578 36.70 -15.62 9.88
N ALA A 579 37.04 -16.75 10.42
CA ALA A 579 36.65 -17.14 11.77
C ALA A 579 37.01 -16.07 12.80
N ASN A 580 36.12 -15.80 13.74
CA ASN A 580 36.16 -14.74 14.76
C ASN A 580 35.97 -13.32 14.22
N GLU A 581 35.79 -13.10 12.95
CA GLU A 581 35.28 -11.82 12.45
C GLU A 581 33.81 -11.63 12.85
N SER A 582 33.45 -10.35 13.04
CA SER A 582 32.10 -9.95 13.48
C SER A 582 31.46 -9.00 12.46
N PRO A 583 31.01 -9.51 11.31
CA PRO A 583 30.29 -8.71 10.36
C PRO A 583 28.94 -8.20 10.91
N GLN A 584 28.52 -7.07 10.38
CA GLN A 584 27.24 -6.45 10.68
C GLN A 584 26.39 -6.37 9.42
N ALA A 585 25.08 -6.49 9.59
CA ALA A 585 24.11 -6.44 8.51
C ALA A 585 22.93 -5.52 8.80
N LYS A 586 22.30 -5.07 7.71
CA LYS A 586 21.03 -4.34 7.68
C LYS A 586 20.12 -4.95 6.63
N LEU A 587 18.85 -5.14 6.96
CA LEU A 587 17.82 -5.56 6.03
C LEU A 587 17.04 -4.32 5.57
N ILE A 588 17.21 -3.95 4.31
CA ILE A 588 16.62 -2.75 3.71
C ILE A 588 15.32 -3.14 3.02
N THR A 589 14.18 -2.86 3.66
CA THR A 589 12.85 -3.20 3.14
C THR A 589 12.59 -2.61 1.77
N ARG A 590 12.01 -3.41 0.86
CA ARG A 590 11.57 -3.01 -0.47
C ARG A 590 10.05 -3.02 -0.56
N THR A 591 9.49 -1.95 -1.14
CA THR A 591 8.07 -1.79 -1.46
C THR A 591 7.92 -1.20 -2.86
N SER A 592 6.70 -1.13 -3.38
CA SER A 592 6.41 -0.45 -4.65
C SER A 592 6.79 1.05 -4.66
N GLN A 593 7.02 1.65 -3.49
CA GLN A 593 7.45 3.06 -3.35
C GLN A 593 8.97 3.22 -3.27
N GLY A 594 9.73 2.11 -3.34
CA GLY A 594 11.19 2.11 -3.27
C GLY A 594 11.73 1.38 -2.05
N GLU A 595 12.96 1.68 -1.69
CA GLU A 595 13.69 1.07 -0.58
C GLU A 595 13.68 1.94 0.67
N LEU A 596 13.79 1.29 1.83
CA LEU A 596 13.97 1.95 3.12
C LEU A 596 15.29 2.73 3.15
N ASN A 597 15.27 3.93 3.70
CA ASN A 597 16.53 4.63 3.99
C ASN A 597 17.39 3.77 4.93
N PRO A 598 18.64 3.41 4.55
CA PRO A 598 19.53 2.57 5.36
C PRO A 598 19.78 3.09 6.79
N ASP A 599 19.65 4.40 7.02
CA ASP A 599 19.83 4.99 8.36
C ASP A 599 18.68 4.62 9.33
N LEU A 600 17.54 4.21 8.80
CA LEU A 600 16.38 3.77 9.60
C LEU A 600 16.39 2.26 9.86
N ALA A 601 17.24 1.49 9.16
CA ALA A 601 17.32 0.05 9.33
C ALA A 601 18.13 -0.33 10.58
N THR A 602 17.62 -1.29 11.34
CA THR A 602 18.30 -1.84 12.51
C THR A 602 19.55 -2.59 12.09
N THR A 603 20.68 -2.33 12.75
CA THR A 603 21.92 -3.07 12.54
C THR A 603 21.95 -4.28 13.46
N ILE A 604 22.21 -5.45 12.90
CA ILE A 604 22.44 -6.70 13.62
C ILE A 604 23.82 -7.25 13.27
N GLY A 605 24.39 -8.07 14.13
CA GLY A 605 25.73 -8.64 13.91
C GLY A 605 25.87 -10.02 14.53
N LEU A 606 26.88 -10.74 14.09
CA LEU A 606 27.20 -12.08 14.59
C LEU A 606 28.71 -12.31 14.45
N THR A 607 29.28 -13.20 15.25
CA THR A 607 30.68 -13.61 15.16
C THR A 607 30.76 -15.00 14.54
N LEU A 608 31.59 -15.16 13.49
CA LEU A 608 31.74 -16.41 12.76
C LEU A 608 32.55 -17.42 13.56
N GLN A 609 32.10 -18.69 13.58
CA GLN A 609 32.67 -19.77 14.40
C GLN A 609 33.06 -21.03 13.59
N ARG A 610 33.25 -20.93 12.29
CA ARG A 610 33.54 -22.05 11.39
C ARG A 610 32.45 -23.11 11.37
N ARG A 611 31.15 -22.71 11.30
CA ARG A 611 30.04 -23.63 11.36
C ARG A 611 30.11 -24.69 10.26
N GLN A 612 30.43 -24.30 9.06
CA GLN A 612 30.41 -25.14 7.86
C GLN A 612 31.39 -26.35 7.90
N ILE A 613 32.52 -26.24 8.64
CA ILE A 613 33.54 -27.33 8.71
C ILE A 613 33.26 -28.33 9.84
N ARG A 614 32.41 -27.97 10.80
CA ARG A 614 32.15 -28.79 11.98
C ARG A 614 31.42 -30.09 11.61
N PRO A 615 31.80 -31.24 12.22
CA PRO A 615 31.06 -32.48 12.01
C PRO A 615 29.62 -32.33 12.50
N TYR A 616 28.68 -33.03 11.87
CA TYR A 616 27.32 -33.08 12.36
C TYR A 616 27.23 -33.76 13.72
N PRO A 617 26.40 -33.28 14.66
CA PRO A 617 26.18 -33.95 15.93
C PRO A 617 25.56 -35.33 15.69
N PRO A 618 25.80 -36.33 16.58
CA PRO A 618 25.15 -37.63 16.43
C PRO A 618 23.64 -37.54 16.55
N GLY A 619 22.92 -38.50 15.96
CA GLY A 619 21.46 -38.62 16.04
C GLY A 619 21.00 -39.80 16.90
N ARG A 620 19.68 -40.04 16.99
CA ARG A 620 19.06 -41.23 17.61
C ARG A 620 19.55 -41.55 19.01
N LEU A 621 19.62 -40.53 19.89
CA LEU A 621 20.00 -40.77 21.27
C LEU A 621 19.00 -41.76 21.96
N ARG A 622 19.56 -42.80 22.54
CA ARG A 622 18.84 -43.76 23.36
C ARG A 622 19.62 -44.02 24.64
N VAL A 623 18.90 -44.17 25.72
CA VAL A 623 19.45 -44.64 26.99
C VAL A 623 18.71 -45.93 27.36
N GLN A 624 19.46 -47.04 27.60
CA GLN A 624 18.90 -48.37 27.78
C GLN A 624 17.91 -48.82 26.69
N GLY A 625 18.13 -48.36 25.43
CA GLY A 625 17.32 -48.64 24.30
C GLY A 625 16.10 -47.71 24.10
N GLU A 626 15.76 -46.87 25.08
CA GLU A 626 14.63 -45.94 25.02
C GLU A 626 15.08 -44.58 24.48
N ALA A 627 14.26 -43.98 23.64
CA ALA A 627 14.53 -42.67 23.06
C ALA A 627 14.08 -41.56 24.01
N TYR A 628 14.99 -40.72 24.46
CA TYR A 628 14.74 -39.58 25.36
C TYR A 628 13.85 -39.93 26.58
N PRO A 629 14.17 -40.96 27.40
CA PRO A 629 13.33 -41.32 28.51
C PRO A 629 13.25 -40.17 29.54
N PRO A 630 12.08 -39.75 30.05
CA PRO A 630 11.98 -38.74 31.10
C PRO A 630 12.48 -39.25 32.46
N GLU A 631 12.34 -40.52 32.69
CA GLU A 631 12.90 -41.29 33.82
C GLU A 631 13.28 -42.67 33.35
N LEU A 632 14.25 -43.27 34.04
CA LEU A 632 14.74 -44.59 33.71
C LEU A 632 14.79 -45.50 34.96
N TRP A 633 14.07 -46.61 34.86
CA TRP A 633 14.06 -47.66 35.86
C TRP A 633 15.01 -48.76 35.46
N THR A 634 16.05 -49.02 36.25
CA THR A 634 17.05 -50.01 35.90
C THR A 634 17.21 -51.06 36.99
N PHE A 635 17.53 -52.26 36.55
CA PHE A 635 17.83 -53.42 37.44
C PHE A 635 19.35 -53.64 37.60
N GLY A 636 20.12 -53.09 36.73
CA GLY A 636 21.55 -53.21 36.73
C GLY A 636 22.24 -51.90 37.11
N THR A 637 23.47 -51.98 37.45
CA THR A 637 24.26 -50.82 37.81
C THR A 637 24.78 -50.07 36.60
N GLU A 638 24.75 -50.66 35.42
CA GLU A 638 25.34 -50.06 34.21
C GLU A 638 24.28 -49.44 33.29
N LEU A 639 24.42 -48.20 32.96
CA LEU A 639 23.62 -47.44 31.98
C LEU A 639 24.32 -47.42 30.64
N THR A 640 23.62 -47.82 29.58
CA THR A 640 24.12 -47.78 28.21
C THR A 640 23.51 -46.63 27.44
N VAL A 641 24.30 -45.73 26.89
CA VAL A 641 23.88 -44.74 25.93
C VAL A 641 24.23 -45.17 24.51
N GLN A 642 23.33 -44.95 23.57
CA GLN A 642 23.50 -45.29 22.16
C GLN A 642 23.11 -44.08 21.30
N TRP A 643 23.81 -43.94 20.19
CA TRP A 643 23.55 -42.87 19.20
C TRP A 643 23.74 -43.40 17.78
N ALA A 644 23.41 -42.59 16.77
CA ALA A 644 23.66 -42.90 15.37
C ALA A 644 24.71 -41.95 14.77
N HIS A 645 25.51 -42.46 13.86
CA HIS A 645 26.39 -41.64 13.06
C HIS A 645 25.63 -40.68 12.17
N ARG A 646 26.24 -39.49 11.94
CA ARG A 646 25.78 -38.52 10.94
C ARG A 646 26.98 -37.99 10.16
N ASP A 647 26.74 -37.71 8.88
CA ASP A 647 27.81 -37.29 7.93
C ASP A 647 27.30 -36.12 7.11
N ARG A 648 27.96 -34.94 7.25
CA ARG A 648 27.55 -33.72 6.55
C ARG A 648 27.73 -33.81 5.03
N LEU A 649 28.70 -34.60 4.55
CA LEU A 649 28.99 -34.76 3.13
C LEU A 649 27.95 -35.66 2.44
N LEU A 650 27.57 -36.78 3.11
CA LEU A 650 26.56 -37.71 2.60
C LEU A 650 25.11 -37.18 2.73
N GLN A 651 24.94 -36.15 3.53
CA GLN A 651 23.62 -35.50 3.79
C GLN A 651 23.59 -34.05 3.31
N ALA A 652 24.51 -33.64 2.42
CA ALA A 652 24.79 -32.26 2.08
C ALA A 652 23.57 -31.44 1.71
N ASP A 653 22.67 -32.00 0.90
CA ASP A 653 21.45 -31.38 0.36
C ASP A 653 20.16 -31.91 1.00
N GLN A 654 20.26 -32.79 2.00
CA GLN A 654 19.11 -33.50 2.56
C GLN A 654 18.79 -33.05 3.99
N LEU A 655 17.52 -32.91 4.28
CA LEU A 655 17.00 -32.66 5.62
C LEU A 655 16.69 -33.98 6.33
N VAL A 656 17.74 -34.71 6.74
CA VAL A 656 17.62 -35.97 7.48
C VAL A 656 17.47 -35.65 8.96
N ASP A 657 16.39 -36.13 9.56
CA ASP A 657 16.11 -35.91 10.99
C ASP A 657 16.86 -36.86 11.92
N THR A 658 16.87 -36.52 13.20
CA THR A 658 17.57 -37.30 14.24
C THR A 658 17.10 -38.74 14.39
N THR A 659 15.91 -39.13 13.91
CA THR A 659 15.36 -40.49 14.03
C THR A 659 15.73 -41.38 12.87
N GLN A 660 16.18 -40.81 11.76
CA GLN A 660 16.53 -41.57 10.57
C GLN A 660 17.94 -42.14 10.67
N GLY A 661 18.22 -43.09 9.86
CA GLY A 661 19.35 -44.00 9.77
C GLY A 661 20.69 -43.64 10.40
N ASN A 662 21.57 -44.58 10.40
CA ASN A 662 22.96 -44.45 10.79
C ASN A 662 23.75 -44.15 9.51
N ILE A 663 24.13 -42.89 9.30
CA ILE A 663 24.74 -42.40 8.06
C ILE A 663 26.18 -41.93 8.36
N GLY A 664 27.11 -42.55 7.71
CA GLY A 664 28.52 -42.25 7.95
C GLY A 664 29.15 -43.14 9.03
N PRO A 665 30.10 -42.65 9.83
CA PRO A 665 30.49 -41.22 10.06
C PRO A 665 31.38 -40.67 8.96
N GLU A 666 31.46 -39.34 8.89
CA GLU A 666 32.52 -38.68 8.10
C GLU A 666 33.92 -39.14 8.54
N PRO A 667 34.85 -39.47 7.63
CA PRO A 667 36.14 -40.02 7.98
C PRO A 667 36.92 -39.20 9.02
N GLY A 668 37.50 -39.86 10.01
CA GLY A 668 38.20 -39.21 11.10
C GLY A 668 37.33 -38.73 12.27
N THR A 669 36.00 -38.94 12.20
CA THR A 669 35.10 -38.56 13.28
C THR A 669 35.21 -39.53 14.47
N THR A 670 35.35 -38.98 15.66
CA THR A 670 35.25 -39.65 16.95
C THR A 670 34.24 -38.99 17.86
N TYR A 671 33.82 -39.68 18.89
CA TYR A 671 32.83 -39.13 19.83
C TYR A 671 33.44 -38.95 21.21
N THR A 672 32.96 -37.91 21.92
CA THR A 672 33.21 -37.71 23.35
C THR A 672 31.90 -37.78 24.09
N VAL A 673 31.80 -38.69 25.05
CA VAL A 673 30.64 -38.83 25.93
C VAL A 673 30.98 -38.28 27.32
N ARG A 674 30.07 -37.47 27.87
CA ARG A 674 30.15 -36.91 29.22
C ARG A 674 28.94 -37.29 30.02
N TRP A 675 29.15 -37.82 31.21
CA TRP A 675 28.11 -38.15 32.15
C TRP A 675 28.13 -37.20 33.34
N TYR A 676 26.94 -36.70 33.69
CA TYR A 676 26.75 -35.80 34.83
C TYR A 676 25.76 -36.42 35.78
N LEU A 677 26.04 -36.37 37.08
CA LEU A 677 25.14 -36.80 38.16
C LEU A 677 24.81 -35.59 39.04
N ALA A 678 23.51 -35.30 39.22
CA ALA A 678 23.03 -34.12 39.95
C ALA A 678 23.76 -32.80 39.55
N GLY A 679 23.98 -32.63 38.23
CA GLY A 679 24.65 -31.44 37.65
C GLY A 679 26.18 -31.48 37.64
N SER A 680 26.83 -32.41 38.37
CA SER A 680 28.29 -32.51 38.41
C SER A 680 28.81 -33.48 37.37
N LEU A 681 29.86 -33.11 36.63
CA LEU A 681 30.55 -33.98 35.68
C LEU A 681 31.24 -35.14 36.46
N VAL A 682 30.87 -36.38 36.14
CA VAL A 682 31.36 -37.56 36.82
C VAL A 682 32.23 -38.47 35.96
N ARG A 683 32.04 -38.45 34.65
CA ARG A 683 32.82 -39.21 33.69
C ARG A 683 32.94 -38.55 32.35
N THR A 684 34.10 -38.62 31.71
CA THR A 684 34.34 -38.26 30.32
C THR A 684 35.06 -39.40 29.62
N GLN A 685 34.50 -39.84 28.50
CA GLN A 685 35.10 -40.82 27.61
C GLN A 685 35.28 -40.19 26.22
N ALA A 686 36.49 -40.02 25.78
CA ALA A 686 36.81 -39.40 24.49
C ALA A 686 37.39 -40.45 23.50
N GLY A 687 37.38 -40.12 22.20
CA GLY A 687 37.97 -40.94 21.16
C GLY A 687 37.16 -42.19 20.81
N ILE A 688 35.89 -42.25 21.11
CA ILE A 688 35.01 -43.35 20.77
C ILE A 688 34.78 -43.34 19.25
N THR A 689 34.99 -44.46 18.58
CA THR A 689 34.73 -44.64 17.15
C THR A 689 33.41 -45.37 16.88
N GLY A 690 32.85 -46.05 17.90
CA GLY A 690 31.54 -46.70 17.88
C GLY A 690 30.41 -45.77 18.22
N THR A 691 29.23 -46.33 18.43
CA THR A 691 27.96 -45.61 18.70
C THR A 691 27.36 -45.95 20.07
N THR A 692 28.20 -46.36 21.03
CA THR A 692 27.76 -46.74 22.37
C THR A 692 28.81 -46.40 23.40
N ASP A 693 28.36 -46.05 24.61
CA ASP A 693 29.18 -45.93 25.82
C ASP A 693 28.36 -46.35 27.04
N THR A 694 29.07 -46.74 28.11
CA THR A 694 28.41 -47.20 29.33
C THR A 694 28.90 -46.42 30.56
N TYR A 695 28.03 -46.27 31.55
CA TYR A 695 28.31 -45.61 32.81
C TYR A 695 27.60 -46.33 33.96
N THR A 696 28.35 -46.59 35.00
CA THR A 696 27.79 -47.15 36.24
C THR A 696 27.66 -46.04 37.28
N PRO A 697 26.40 -45.58 37.59
CA PRO A 697 26.22 -44.63 38.67
C PRO A 697 26.64 -45.23 40.03
N PRO A 698 27.29 -44.43 40.90
CA PRO A 698 27.63 -44.87 42.25
C PRO A 698 26.39 -45.24 43.08
N ASP A 699 26.58 -46.07 44.09
CA ASP A 699 25.53 -46.40 45.05
C ASP A 699 24.93 -45.14 45.68
N GLY A 700 23.62 -45.14 45.92
CA GLY A 700 22.92 -43.94 46.40
C GLY A 700 22.65 -42.88 45.34
N SER A 701 22.71 -43.25 44.05
CA SER A 701 22.33 -42.36 42.94
C SER A 701 20.83 -42.39 42.59
N GLY A 702 20.07 -43.28 43.20
CA GLY A 702 18.60 -43.34 43.03
C GLY A 702 17.95 -41.99 43.36
N GLY A 703 16.95 -41.58 42.59
CA GLY A 703 16.25 -40.31 42.77
C GLY A 703 17.01 -39.06 42.22
N LYS A 704 18.21 -39.25 41.69
CA LYS A 704 19.00 -38.10 41.14
C LYS A 704 18.84 -37.99 39.61
N GLN A 705 18.98 -36.76 39.13
CA GLN A 705 19.04 -36.51 37.68
C GLN A 705 20.41 -36.91 37.11
N ILE A 706 20.38 -37.64 36.01
CA ILE A 706 21.56 -37.96 35.19
C ILE A 706 21.41 -37.24 33.87
N ARG A 707 22.46 -36.55 33.43
CA ARG A 707 22.58 -35.99 32.09
C ARG A 707 23.69 -36.69 31.35
N VAL A 708 23.42 -37.07 30.10
CA VAL A 708 24.42 -37.58 29.15
C VAL A 708 24.56 -36.62 28.00
N GLU A 709 25.78 -36.34 27.61
CA GLU A 709 26.15 -35.55 26.45
C GLU A 709 26.98 -36.37 25.49
N VAL A 710 26.70 -36.30 24.20
CA VAL A 710 27.49 -36.93 23.13
C VAL A 710 27.83 -35.87 22.09
N GLU A 711 29.14 -35.68 21.90
CA GLU A 711 29.72 -34.67 21.02
C GLU A 711 30.54 -35.34 19.93
N ALA A 712 30.36 -35.00 18.66
CA ALA A 712 31.18 -35.44 17.56
C ALA A 712 32.42 -34.53 17.43
N ILE A 713 33.58 -35.12 17.19
CA ILE A 713 34.87 -34.41 17.02
C ILE A 713 35.54 -34.95 15.75
N ARG A 714 35.96 -34.04 14.86
CA ARG A 714 36.71 -34.35 13.66
C ARG A 714 37.78 -33.28 13.38
N ASP A 715 38.98 -33.63 13.11
CA ASP A 715 40.10 -32.71 12.82
C ASP A 715 40.25 -31.59 13.85
N GLY A 716 39.93 -31.88 15.13
CA GLY A 716 39.92 -30.89 16.22
C GLY A 716 38.70 -30.01 16.32
N TYR A 717 37.80 -30.05 15.34
CA TYR A 717 36.51 -29.33 15.36
C TYR A 717 35.45 -30.17 16.09
N ARG A 718 34.69 -29.49 16.96
CA ARG A 718 33.56 -30.07 17.66
C ARG A 718 32.28 -29.84 16.86
N SER A 719 31.28 -30.72 17.00
CA SER A 719 29.96 -30.51 16.41
C SER A 719 29.37 -29.13 16.80
N TRP A 720 28.55 -28.57 15.93
CA TRP A 720 27.91 -27.26 16.18
C TRP A 720 27.09 -27.24 17.45
N GLN A 721 26.30 -28.28 17.64
CA GLN A 721 25.53 -28.53 18.86
C GLN A 721 25.92 -29.85 19.49
N ILE A 722 25.61 -30.00 20.77
CA ILE A 722 25.89 -31.22 21.54
C ILE A 722 24.57 -31.97 21.74
N LEU A 723 24.56 -33.23 21.35
CA LEU A 723 23.42 -34.10 21.62
C LEU A 723 23.37 -34.43 23.11
N GLN A 724 22.32 -34.03 23.82
CA GLN A 724 22.21 -34.23 25.26
C GLN A 724 20.83 -34.65 25.69
N HIS A 725 20.77 -35.37 26.82
CA HIS A 725 19.48 -35.71 27.44
C HIS A 725 19.67 -35.80 28.95
N THR A 726 18.63 -35.35 29.66
CA THR A 726 18.55 -35.41 31.13
C THR A 726 17.35 -36.25 31.54
N PHE A 727 17.55 -37.21 32.38
CA PHE A 727 16.51 -38.10 32.88
C PHE A 727 16.65 -38.33 34.40
N LEU A 728 15.54 -38.74 35.04
CA LEU A 728 15.53 -39.12 36.44
C LEU A 728 15.94 -40.58 36.55
N TYR A 729 17.02 -40.86 37.29
CA TYR A 729 17.49 -42.23 37.53
C TYR A 729 16.76 -42.84 38.70
N ARG A 730 16.12 -43.98 38.49
CA ARG A 730 15.35 -44.77 39.50
C ARG A 730 16.01 -46.12 39.68
N ALA A 731 16.80 -46.27 40.75
CA ALA A 731 17.37 -47.60 41.13
C ALA A 731 16.24 -48.44 41.75
N GLN A 732 15.87 -49.53 41.09
CA GLN A 732 14.87 -50.44 41.57
C GLN A 732 15.50 -51.56 42.42
N LEU A 733 14.83 -51.92 43.53
CA LEU A 733 15.22 -53.09 44.34
C LEU A 733 14.88 -54.39 43.61
N VAL A 734 15.84 -55.30 43.57
CA VAL A 734 15.64 -56.67 43.04
C VAL A 734 16.05 -57.68 44.10
N THR A 735 15.50 -58.92 44.02
CA THR A 735 15.93 -60.04 44.80
C THR A 735 17.32 -60.52 44.40
N GLU A 736 18.00 -61.38 45.21
CA GLU A 736 19.26 -62.03 44.81
C GLU A 736 19.15 -62.84 43.51
N ALA A 737 17.93 -63.27 43.15
CA ALA A 737 17.63 -63.99 41.91
C ALA A 737 17.36 -63.05 40.72
N GLY A 738 17.35 -61.68 40.89
CA GLY A 738 17.12 -60.69 39.86
C GLY A 738 15.62 -60.37 39.63
N ASP A 739 14.69 -60.89 40.49
CA ASP A 739 13.28 -60.57 40.38
C ASP A 739 12.97 -59.19 40.96
N ARG A 740 12.02 -58.47 40.34
CA ARG A 740 11.55 -57.14 40.79
C ARG A 740 10.89 -57.25 42.18
N LEU A 741 11.32 -56.42 43.13
CA LEU A 741 10.57 -56.19 44.33
C LEU A 741 9.52 -55.08 44.05
N VAL A 742 8.26 -55.47 44.23
CA VAL A 742 7.14 -54.54 44.03
C VAL A 742 6.28 -54.48 45.29
N THR A 743 5.53 -53.41 45.49
CA THR A 743 4.50 -53.28 46.50
C THR A 743 3.33 -54.26 46.21
N GLU A 744 2.42 -54.48 47.17
CA GLU A 744 1.19 -55.28 46.98
C GLU A 744 0.31 -54.68 45.83
N ALA A 745 0.45 -53.39 45.50
CA ALA A 745 -0.24 -52.73 44.40
C ALA A 745 0.47 -52.92 43.05
N GLY A 746 1.66 -53.58 43.01
CA GLY A 746 2.46 -53.78 41.81
C GLY A 746 3.45 -52.63 41.48
N ASP A 747 3.56 -51.62 42.33
CA ASP A 747 4.51 -50.53 42.14
C ASP A 747 5.93 -50.96 42.51
N PRO A 748 6.98 -50.57 41.74
CA PRO A 748 8.34 -50.94 42.03
C PRO A 748 8.86 -50.33 43.35
N LEU A 749 9.48 -51.14 44.19
CA LEU A 749 10.21 -50.67 45.38
C LEU A 749 11.51 -50.03 44.95
N ILE A 750 11.74 -48.80 45.41
CA ILE A 750 12.92 -47.98 45.05
C ILE A 750 13.84 -47.79 46.24
N LEU A 751 15.13 -47.72 45.97
CA LEU A 751 16.12 -47.18 46.91
C LEU A 751 16.11 -45.65 46.77
N GLU A 752 15.68 -44.95 47.85
CA GLU A 752 15.84 -43.51 47.96
C GLU A 752 17.33 -43.12 48.27
#